data_3c6ee0749ac6d090607360ee19844319
#
_entry.id   3c6ee0749ac6d090607360ee19844319
#
_cell.length_a   1.000
_cell.length_b   1.000
_cell.length_c   1.000
_cell.angle_alpha   90.00
_cell.angle_beta   90.00
_cell.angle_gamma   90.00
#
_symmetry.space_group_name_H-M   'P 1'
#
loop_
_entity.id
_entity.type
_entity.pdbx_description
1 polymer ?
#
loop_
_entity_poly.entity_id
_entity_poly.type
_entity_poly.pdbx_seq_one_letter_code
_entity_poly.pdbx_strand_id
1 'polypeptide(L)'
;MNNTINLENAHHVTLPNGLRAMLCHTPEASESFVSMAVRAGHFYDPNDCQGLAHLLEHMLFMGSRHLPKPNAINGFIEQHGGTINAWTGTEYTNYHFNCSGDAIAQTLPAFADMLRQPLFEEDALTNEIKNIHAEFEFKKKDDLRRLYQIHKETCNPEHPFAKFSVGNCDTFSQHECTELKRRLKALHQSYYCALNMRLCIASPMPIRQLEALVNQCFGTLPSGQLASDDWPSLYTENELGIQINIHPLQSARRMIVTFALPALQNDYKTKPLNYISHLIGDEGEGSLLAYLKEKDWALNLIAGSGIEGDKFKDFNVSFQLTQEGLKHKAQVLEALFSYIELIREASTEEWRFHEKSQLNALALEYEENVKPLGIITEYAQHQFIFEPDELNRLRSTIGSYDRSIIEHALSFFTPKNLRLKVISKDVKTTQVCAFYEAEYSVEDIDDALIHSLESAKKIPELCLPPPNPYLASEYTLILPETGFNVPNRLVDNGGYRFWFAQDQQFHSPKGDIYISFDAAQFSDSLTSVAAKRIWLGALNDHLQAKYYRAEIAGLHYRIYGHQAGFTLHTRGFTNQQTLLASQLLDAVLGFIPDERAFEHHKALQIQSLHNSLLNKPTNRLFSRLSVLIQRNTQAPVELLDVIENISYNEMLRCRSAAFEHYFVEAFMHGNWASEEAKAFSTSLHSHCKNAGGGPLSRAVSKLPVGGTLYHEVLCNHDDSAVVLYLQAPSPSLTDTALCMVLEQMLAAPFFNSLRTEQQLGYIVGTGYVPHNQHPGMAFYIQSPQCSPKQLLDAMTAFLFQQLNEIEFYRFYWPTIQQNLIKQLEERDLTLSMKSQRLWVSLGTQDLEFNRNAKLAERIKGLSFEEIQDFAHQLAKRERCGELVLFSRGKFESIPTQEKRTINSISEFKKEIPYY
;
A
#
# COMPACT_ATOMS: atom_id res chain seq x y z
N MET A 1 -9.36 -25.64 0.72
CA MET A 1 -9.94 -25.52 -0.64
C MET A 1 -9.67 -24.09 -1.08
N ASN A 2 -8.98 -23.91 -2.19
CA ASN A 2 -8.53 -22.59 -2.65
C ASN A 2 -9.73 -21.74 -3.05
N ASN A 3 -9.98 -20.64 -2.34
CA ASN A 3 -10.94 -19.58 -2.71
C ASN A 3 -10.44 -18.74 -3.90
N THR A 4 -9.59 -19.27 -4.75
CA THR A 4 -9.14 -18.61 -5.97
C THR A 4 -10.29 -18.55 -6.95
N ILE A 5 -10.57 -17.37 -7.50
CA ILE A 5 -11.53 -17.27 -8.63
C ILE A 5 -10.97 -18.14 -9.75
N ASN A 6 -11.66 -19.21 -10.08
CA ASN A 6 -11.28 -20.02 -11.22
C ASN A 6 -11.72 -19.33 -12.50
N LEU A 7 -10.81 -18.53 -13.06
CA LEU A 7 -11.04 -17.78 -14.30
C LEU A 7 -11.05 -18.67 -15.54
N GLU A 8 -10.44 -19.86 -15.48
CA GLU A 8 -10.39 -20.81 -16.60
C GLU A 8 -11.79 -21.35 -16.95
N ASN A 9 -12.69 -21.38 -15.95
CA ASN A 9 -14.07 -21.80 -16.10
C ASN A 9 -15.07 -20.63 -16.09
N ALA A 10 -14.62 -19.40 -16.35
CA ALA A 10 -15.51 -18.26 -16.41
C ALA A 10 -16.48 -18.37 -17.58
N HIS A 11 -17.74 -18.02 -17.34
CA HIS A 11 -18.79 -17.99 -18.34
C HIS A 11 -18.86 -16.62 -19.00
N HIS A 12 -18.62 -16.57 -20.29
CA HIS A 12 -18.71 -15.35 -21.09
C HIS A 12 -20.07 -15.24 -21.76
N VAL A 13 -20.70 -14.07 -21.59
CA VAL A 13 -21.99 -13.78 -22.21
C VAL A 13 -21.93 -12.43 -22.92
N THR A 14 -22.50 -12.35 -24.12
CA THR A 14 -22.77 -11.11 -24.82
C THR A 14 -24.26 -10.89 -24.87
N LEU A 15 -24.72 -9.83 -24.23
CA LEU A 15 -26.16 -9.49 -24.23
C LEU A 15 -26.63 -9.02 -25.62
N PRO A 16 -27.93 -9.04 -25.92
CA PRO A 16 -28.45 -8.59 -27.21
C PRO A 16 -28.11 -7.15 -27.59
N ASN A 17 -27.83 -6.28 -26.61
CA ASN A 17 -27.41 -4.89 -26.81
C ASN A 17 -25.90 -4.74 -27.07
N GLY A 18 -25.11 -5.82 -26.98
CA GLY A 18 -23.67 -5.84 -27.21
C GLY A 18 -22.81 -5.73 -25.95
N LEU A 19 -23.38 -5.63 -24.75
CA LEU A 19 -22.60 -5.68 -23.50
C LEU A 19 -21.95 -7.05 -23.33
N ARG A 20 -20.64 -7.08 -23.15
CA ARG A 20 -19.88 -8.30 -22.82
C ARG A 20 -19.75 -8.41 -21.29
N ALA A 21 -20.03 -9.58 -20.77
CA ALA A 21 -19.91 -9.89 -19.34
C ALA A 21 -19.16 -11.21 -19.14
N MET A 22 -18.25 -11.21 -18.16
CA MET A 22 -17.53 -12.38 -17.66
C MET A 22 -18.08 -12.73 -16.27
N LEU A 23 -18.60 -13.93 -16.11
CA LEU A 23 -19.28 -14.41 -14.91
C LEU A 23 -18.52 -15.59 -14.30
N CYS A 24 -18.08 -15.45 -13.04
CA CYS A 24 -17.35 -16.46 -12.30
C CYS A 24 -18.21 -16.98 -11.15
N HIS A 25 -18.47 -18.29 -11.13
CA HIS A 25 -19.19 -18.93 -10.04
C HIS A 25 -18.21 -19.35 -8.94
N THR A 26 -18.38 -18.79 -7.74
CA THR A 26 -17.52 -19.01 -6.57
C THR A 26 -18.38 -19.52 -5.40
N PRO A 27 -18.86 -20.77 -5.43
CA PRO A 27 -19.88 -21.27 -4.49
C PRO A 27 -19.47 -21.22 -3.01
N GLU A 28 -18.19 -21.26 -2.74
CA GLU A 28 -17.63 -21.21 -1.36
C GLU A 28 -17.36 -19.77 -0.86
N ALA A 29 -17.55 -18.76 -1.73
CA ALA A 29 -17.29 -17.38 -1.35
C ALA A 29 -18.43 -16.83 -0.48
N SER A 30 -18.07 -16.08 0.57
CA SER A 30 -19.04 -15.37 1.43
C SER A 30 -19.53 -14.06 0.82
N GLU A 31 -18.81 -13.56 -0.19
CA GLU A 31 -19.07 -12.27 -0.83
C GLU A 31 -19.24 -12.41 -2.34
N SER A 32 -19.92 -11.44 -2.93
CA SER A 32 -19.96 -11.20 -4.36
C SER A 32 -19.14 -9.95 -4.70
N PHE A 33 -18.47 -9.98 -5.85
CA PHE A 33 -17.62 -8.92 -6.36
C PHE A 33 -18.06 -8.54 -7.75
N VAL A 34 -18.21 -7.25 -8.01
CA VAL A 34 -18.69 -6.71 -9.29
C VAL A 34 -17.77 -5.60 -9.74
N SER A 35 -17.41 -5.61 -11.02
CA SER A 35 -16.65 -4.54 -11.65
C SER A 35 -17.19 -4.23 -13.03
N MET A 36 -17.38 -2.95 -13.32
CA MET A 36 -17.78 -2.41 -14.63
C MET A 36 -16.71 -1.46 -15.12
N ALA A 37 -16.03 -1.79 -16.20
CA ALA A 37 -15.15 -0.90 -16.92
C ALA A 37 -15.92 -0.20 -18.02
N VAL A 38 -15.76 1.11 -18.11
CA VAL A 38 -16.36 1.98 -19.13
C VAL A 38 -15.25 2.66 -19.92
N ARG A 39 -15.25 2.56 -21.24
CA ARG A 39 -14.27 3.25 -22.11
C ARG A 39 -14.58 4.75 -22.20
N ALA A 40 -14.32 5.45 -21.10
CA ALA A 40 -14.64 6.86 -20.88
C ALA A 40 -13.67 7.48 -19.87
N GLY A 41 -12.36 7.26 -20.01
CA GLY A 41 -11.33 7.93 -19.20
C GLY A 41 -11.08 9.37 -19.65
N HIS A 42 -10.06 10.04 -19.04
CA HIS A 42 -9.79 11.44 -19.31
C HIS A 42 -9.32 11.72 -20.76
N PHE A 43 -8.94 10.71 -21.54
CA PHE A 43 -8.66 10.90 -22.98
C PHE A 43 -9.86 11.46 -23.74
N TYR A 44 -11.04 11.14 -23.30
CA TYR A 44 -12.30 11.57 -23.91
C TYR A 44 -12.82 12.91 -23.40
N ASP A 45 -12.10 13.58 -22.49
CA ASP A 45 -12.43 14.93 -22.04
C ASP A 45 -12.32 15.93 -23.22
N PRO A 46 -13.25 16.88 -23.34
CA PRO A 46 -13.06 18.01 -24.23
C PRO A 46 -11.83 18.84 -23.83
N ASN A 47 -11.09 19.35 -24.81
CA ASN A 47 -9.87 20.13 -24.55
C ASN A 47 -10.14 21.39 -23.69
N ASP A 48 -11.32 21.95 -23.81
CA ASP A 48 -11.79 23.13 -23.05
C ASP A 48 -12.49 22.79 -21.73
N CYS A 49 -12.55 21.50 -21.34
CA CYS A 49 -13.18 21.07 -20.09
C CYS A 49 -12.48 19.80 -19.56
N GLN A 50 -11.20 19.93 -19.21
CA GLN A 50 -10.36 18.84 -18.74
C GLN A 50 -10.74 18.45 -17.30
N GLY A 51 -10.77 17.14 -17.02
CA GLY A 51 -11.26 16.55 -15.78
C GLY A 51 -12.75 16.21 -15.78
N LEU A 52 -13.43 16.32 -16.94
CA LEU A 52 -14.88 16.08 -17.04
C LEU A 52 -15.23 14.60 -16.78
N ALA A 53 -14.40 13.65 -17.21
CA ALA A 53 -14.61 12.23 -16.92
C ALA A 53 -14.51 11.93 -15.41
N HIS A 54 -13.57 12.57 -14.71
CA HIS A 54 -13.45 12.47 -13.26
C HIS A 54 -14.65 13.11 -12.53
N LEU A 55 -15.10 14.28 -13.00
CA LEU A 55 -16.32 14.89 -12.48
C LEU A 55 -17.56 14.01 -12.73
N LEU A 56 -17.64 13.34 -13.88
CA LEU A 56 -18.70 12.38 -14.17
C LEU A 56 -18.67 11.18 -13.22
N GLU A 57 -17.48 10.66 -12.91
CA GLU A 57 -17.32 9.59 -11.91
C GLU A 57 -17.96 10.01 -10.57
N HIS A 58 -17.60 11.17 -10.02
CA HIS A 58 -18.17 11.69 -8.78
C HIS A 58 -19.70 11.86 -8.86
N MET A 59 -20.17 12.42 -9.97
CA MET A 59 -21.59 12.71 -10.14
C MET A 59 -22.48 11.47 -10.22
N LEU A 60 -21.94 10.29 -10.59
CA LEU A 60 -22.72 9.06 -10.56
C LEU A 60 -23.09 8.62 -9.13
N PHE A 61 -22.29 8.98 -8.14
CA PHE A 61 -22.60 8.73 -6.72
C PHE A 61 -23.60 9.74 -6.13
N MET A 62 -23.85 10.86 -6.81
CA MET A 62 -24.68 11.96 -6.30
C MET A 62 -26.19 11.77 -6.51
N GLY A 63 -26.61 10.57 -6.84
CA GLY A 63 -28.00 10.16 -6.91
C GLY A 63 -28.41 9.61 -8.27
N SER A 64 -29.23 8.59 -8.23
CA SER A 64 -29.86 7.94 -9.38
C SER A 64 -31.39 7.95 -9.25
N ARG A 65 -32.06 7.45 -10.25
CA ARG A 65 -33.54 7.41 -10.27
C ARG A 65 -34.12 6.65 -9.06
N HIS A 66 -33.54 5.51 -8.69
CA HIS A 66 -34.02 4.69 -7.57
C HIS A 66 -33.45 5.13 -6.22
N LEU A 67 -32.26 5.70 -6.21
CA LEU A 67 -31.57 6.19 -5.02
C LEU A 67 -31.25 7.69 -5.21
N PRO A 68 -32.23 8.60 -5.07
CA PRO A 68 -32.07 9.98 -5.51
C PRO A 68 -31.22 10.87 -4.58
N LYS A 69 -30.94 10.43 -3.36
CA LYS A 69 -30.12 11.22 -2.44
C LYS A 69 -28.62 11.06 -2.74
N PRO A 70 -27.81 12.13 -2.59
CA PRO A 70 -26.37 12.03 -2.68
C PRO A 70 -25.80 10.93 -1.79
N ASN A 71 -24.86 10.15 -2.31
CA ASN A 71 -24.21 9.03 -1.64
C ASN A 71 -25.15 7.90 -1.12
N ALA A 72 -26.41 7.87 -1.54
CA ALA A 72 -27.34 6.84 -1.12
C ALA A 72 -26.92 5.43 -1.54
N ILE A 73 -26.21 5.30 -2.68
CA ILE A 73 -25.69 4.02 -3.15
C ILE A 73 -24.62 3.47 -2.18
N ASN A 74 -23.75 4.32 -1.61
CA ASN A 74 -22.72 3.91 -0.65
C ASN A 74 -23.40 3.30 0.59
N GLY A 75 -24.33 4.02 1.21
CA GLY A 75 -25.07 3.51 2.37
C GLY A 75 -25.90 2.26 2.03
N PHE A 76 -26.42 2.14 0.82
CA PHE A 76 -27.16 0.96 0.39
C PHE A 76 -26.25 -0.28 0.29
N ILE A 77 -25.07 -0.13 -0.32
CA ILE A 77 -24.07 -1.22 -0.42
C ILE A 77 -23.53 -1.59 0.98
N GLU A 78 -23.24 -0.60 1.83
CA GLU A 78 -22.80 -0.81 3.21
C GLU A 78 -23.83 -1.59 4.04
N GLN A 79 -25.12 -1.30 3.90
CA GLN A 79 -26.20 -2.06 4.53
C GLN A 79 -26.24 -3.52 4.08
N HIS A 80 -25.71 -3.84 2.91
CA HIS A 80 -25.59 -5.20 2.37
C HIS A 80 -24.19 -5.80 2.58
N GLY A 81 -23.43 -5.27 3.53
CA GLY A 81 -22.15 -5.81 3.99
C GLY A 81 -20.99 -5.59 3.02
N GLY A 82 -21.02 -4.54 2.21
CA GLY A 82 -19.99 -4.27 1.22
C GLY A 82 -19.49 -2.84 1.17
N THR A 83 -18.69 -2.56 0.16
CA THR A 83 -18.15 -1.24 -0.17
C THR A 83 -18.21 -1.01 -1.66
N ILE A 84 -18.39 0.23 -2.09
CA ILE A 84 -18.36 0.63 -3.49
C ILE A 84 -17.31 1.71 -3.70
N ASN A 85 -16.60 1.65 -4.83
CA ASN A 85 -15.62 2.67 -5.22
C ASN A 85 -15.53 2.77 -6.74
N ALA A 86 -14.83 3.81 -7.21
CA ALA A 86 -14.53 4.01 -8.62
C ALA A 86 -13.15 4.65 -8.79
N TRP A 87 -12.65 4.67 -10.02
CA TRP A 87 -11.48 5.44 -10.41
C TRP A 87 -11.53 5.76 -11.90
N THR A 88 -11.02 6.94 -12.27
CA THR A 88 -10.87 7.39 -13.65
C THR A 88 -9.40 7.34 -14.06
N GLY A 89 -9.12 6.54 -15.09
CA GLY A 89 -7.80 6.42 -15.71
C GLY A 89 -7.67 7.22 -17.01
N THR A 90 -6.73 6.79 -17.84
CA THR A 90 -6.47 7.37 -19.18
C THR A 90 -7.63 7.10 -20.13
N GLU A 91 -7.88 5.84 -20.43
CA GLU A 91 -8.86 5.39 -21.43
C GLU A 91 -10.15 4.87 -20.80
N TYR A 92 -10.09 4.46 -19.54
CA TYR A 92 -11.19 3.80 -18.85
C TYR A 92 -11.53 4.47 -17.53
N THR A 93 -12.82 4.45 -17.18
CA THR A 93 -13.33 4.64 -15.81
C THR A 93 -13.87 3.31 -15.31
N ASN A 94 -13.55 2.92 -14.08
CA ASN A 94 -13.98 1.67 -13.50
C ASN A 94 -14.82 1.92 -12.24
N TYR A 95 -15.95 1.24 -12.15
CA TYR A 95 -16.83 1.22 -10.99
C TYR A 95 -16.88 -0.20 -10.43
N HIS A 96 -16.65 -0.35 -9.15
CA HIS A 96 -16.61 -1.67 -8.54
C HIS A 96 -17.14 -1.68 -7.12
N PHE A 97 -17.74 -2.80 -6.74
CA PHE A 97 -18.21 -3.02 -5.37
C PHE A 97 -18.09 -4.49 -4.97
N ASN A 98 -18.11 -4.73 -3.67
CA ASN A 98 -18.40 -6.03 -3.09
C ASN A 98 -19.67 -5.94 -2.25
N CYS A 99 -20.28 -7.09 -1.96
CA CYS A 99 -21.41 -7.22 -1.04
C CYS A 99 -21.46 -8.63 -0.49
N SER A 100 -22.29 -8.85 0.53
CA SER A 100 -22.59 -10.22 0.99
C SER A 100 -23.07 -11.10 -0.17
N GLY A 101 -22.65 -12.38 -0.20
CA GLY A 101 -22.90 -13.27 -1.32
C GLY A 101 -24.37 -13.45 -1.70
N ASP A 102 -25.26 -13.37 -0.72
CA ASP A 102 -26.72 -13.43 -0.89
C ASP A 102 -27.37 -12.11 -1.29
N ALA A 103 -26.63 -10.99 -1.19
CA ALA A 103 -27.14 -9.63 -1.44
C ALA A 103 -27.01 -9.17 -2.90
N ILE A 104 -26.36 -9.92 -3.78
CA ILE A 104 -26.13 -9.48 -5.16
C ILE A 104 -27.43 -9.22 -5.95
N ALA A 105 -28.48 -9.98 -5.64
CA ALA A 105 -29.80 -9.79 -6.28
C ALA A 105 -30.43 -8.42 -5.97
N GLN A 106 -30.10 -7.81 -4.84
CA GLN A 106 -30.55 -6.49 -4.41
C GLN A 106 -29.59 -5.38 -4.85
N THR A 107 -28.28 -5.62 -4.75
CA THR A 107 -27.25 -4.60 -4.98
C THR A 107 -26.95 -4.35 -6.46
N LEU A 108 -26.94 -5.39 -7.29
CA LEU A 108 -26.66 -5.25 -8.73
C LEU A 108 -27.67 -4.35 -9.48
N PRO A 109 -28.99 -4.41 -9.22
CA PRO A 109 -29.96 -3.48 -9.81
C PRO A 109 -29.72 -2.01 -9.42
N ALA A 110 -29.34 -1.75 -8.16
CA ALA A 110 -29.03 -0.39 -7.70
C ALA A 110 -27.75 0.16 -8.38
N PHE A 111 -26.72 -0.69 -8.50
CA PHE A 111 -25.49 -0.35 -9.24
C PHE A 111 -25.77 -0.09 -10.74
N ALA A 112 -26.59 -0.93 -11.38
CA ALA A 112 -26.99 -0.70 -12.76
C ALA A 112 -27.79 0.59 -12.96
N ASP A 113 -28.64 0.98 -12.00
CA ASP A 113 -29.39 2.23 -12.03
C ASP A 113 -28.49 3.45 -11.88
N MET A 114 -27.49 3.40 -11.00
CA MET A 114 -26.46 4.41 -10.85
C MET A 114 -25.75 4.69 -12.18
N LEU A 115 -25.32 3.64 -12.87
CA LEU A 115 -24.62 3.77 -14.16
C LEU A 115 -25.54 4.25 -15.31
N ARG A 116 -26.82 3.92 -15.25
CA ARG A 116 -27.76 4.09 -16.35
C ARG A 116 -28.58 5.37 -16.26
N GLN A 117 -28.95 5.81 -15.06
CA GLN A 117 -29.92 6.88 -14.82
C GLN A 117 -29.47 7.86 -13.72
N PRO A 118 -28.25 8.44 -13.81
CA PRO A 118 -27.82 9.48 -12.88
C PRO A 118 -28.65 10.76 -13.04
N LEU A 119 -28.87 11.49 -11.94
CA LEU A 119 -29.76 12.67 -11.93
C LEU A 119 -29.07 13.95 -12.38
N PHE A 120 -27.79 14.14 -12.06
CA PHE A 120 -27.04 15.37 -12.35
C PHE A 120 -27.69 16.63 -11.78
N GLU A 121 -28.01 16.61 -10.46
CA GLU A 121 -28.59 17.77 -9.78
C GLU A 121 -27.56 18.91 -9.66
N GLU A 122 -27.98 20.16 -9.88
CA GLU A 122 -27.08 21.33 -9.97
C GLU A 122 -26.42 21.66 -8.63
N ASP A 123 -27.15 21.52 -7.53
CA ASP A 123 -26.59 21.73 -6.17
C ASP A 123 -25.50 20.68 -5.86
N ALA A 124 -25.72 19.41 -6.22
CA ALA A 124 -24.73 18.35 -6.09
C ALA A 124 -23.51 18.62 -6.97
N LEU A 125 -23.71 19.03 -8.23
CA LEU A 125 -22.63 19.38 -9.15
C LEU A 125 -21.74 20.49 -8.58
N THR A 126 -22.35 21.56 -8.06
CA THR A 126 -21.61 22.69 -7.46
C THR A 126 -20.78 22.25 -6.25
N ASN A 127 -21.30 21.33 -5.45
CA ASN A 127 -20.56 20.80 -4.30
C ASN A 127 -19.44 19.85 -4.72
N GLU A 128 -19.68 18.99 -5.73
CA GLU A 128 -18.65 18.04 -6.20
C GLU A 128 -17.49 18.77 -6.90
N ILE A 129 -17.70 19.87 -7.58
CA ILE A 129 -16.61 20.71 -8.09
C ILE A 129 -15.69 21.19 -6.95
N LYS A 130 -16.27 21.61 -5.82
CA LYS A 130 -15.48 21.99 -4.63
C LYS A 130 -14.75 20.80 -4.01
N ASN A 131 -15.38 19.64 -3.97
CA ASN A 131 -14.76 18.42 -3.47
C ASN A 131 -13.57 17.98 -4.32
N ILE A 132 -13.71 18.00 -5.65
CA ILE A 132 -12.61 17.70 -6.59
C ILE A 132 -11.48 18.73 -6.45
N HIS A 133 -11.82 20.01 -6.29
CA HIS A 133 -10.81 21.04 -6.05
C HIS A 133 -10.05 20.81 -4.74
N ALA A 134 -10.74 20.46 -3.67
CA ALA A 134 -10.11 20.11 -2.40
C ALA A 134 -9.22 18.87 -2.52
N GLU A 135 -9.65 17.86 -3.28
CA GLU A 135 -8.85 16.69 -3.59
C GLU A 135 -7.58 17.05 -4.39
N PHE A 136 -7.71 17.90 -5.40
CA PHE A 136 -6.59 18.40 -6.18
C PHE A 136 -5.60 19.16 -5.29
N GLU A 137 -6.05 20.13 -4.48
CA GLU A 137 -5.20 20.89 -3.56
C GLU A 137 -4.49 19.99 -2.55
N PHE A 138 -5.15 18.94 -2.06
CA PHE A 138 -4.54 17.94 -1.21
C PHE A 138 -3.39 17.18 -1.88
N LYS A 139 -3.55 16.86 -3.18
CA LYS A 139 -2.56 16.13 -3.99
C LYS A 139 -1.48 17.04 -4.59
N LYS A 140 -1.64 18.36 -4.55
CA LYS A 140 -0.73 19.34 -5.15
C LYS A 140 0.70 19.28 -4.56
N LYS A 141 0.81 18.84 -3.28
CA LYS A 141 2.10 18.68 -2.58
C LYS A 141 2.65 17.25 -2.64
N ASP A 142 2.14 16.40 -3.53
CA ASP A 142 2.62 15.03 -3.75
C ASP A 142 3.60 15.00 -4.92
N ASP A 143 4.87 14.65 -4.65
CA ASP A 143 5.92 14.61 -5.68
C ASP A 143 5.64 13.62 -6.81
N LEU A 144 4.92 12.50 -6.57
CA LEU A 144 4.55 11.57 -7.63
C LEU A 144 3.54 12.19 -8.59
N ARG A 145 2.56 12.94 -8.08
CA ARG A 145 1.57 13.66 -8.91
C ARG A 145 2.22 14.78 -9.71
N ARG A 146 3.17 15.48 -9.10
CA ARG A 146 3.97 16.53 -9.76
C ARG A 146 4.79 15.96 -10.91
N LEU A 147 5.48 14.86 -10.68
CA LEU A 147 6.21 14.10 -11.71
C LEU A 147 5.31 13.63 -12.86
N TYR A 148 4.14 13.13 -12.52
CA TYR A 148 3.18 12.63 -13.50
C TYR A 148 2.63 13.77 -14.37
N GLN A 149 2.38 14.94 -13.79
CA GLN A 149 1.96 16.12 -14.57
C GLN A 149 3.07 16.61 -15.53
N ILE A 150 4.33 16.69 -15.05
CA ILE A 150 5.46 17.03 -15.93
C ILE A 150 5.60 16.02 -17.07
N HIS A 151 5.40 14.73 -16.77
CA HIS A 151 5.42 13.71 -17.80
C HIS A 151 4.36 13.94 -18.87
N LYS A 152 3.14 14.31 -18.47
CA LYS A 152 2.05 14.69 -19.39
C LYS A 152 2.40 15.89 -20.25
N GLU A 153 2.91 16.96 -19.65
CA GLU A 153 3.26 18.20 -20.35
C GLU A 153 4.44 18.09 -21.30
N THR A 154 5.27 17.08 -21.09
CA THR A 154 6.45 16.80 -21.95
C THR A 154 6.21 15.69 -22.97
N CYS A 155 4.98 15.20 -23.12
CA CYS A 155 4.55 14.32 -24.22
C CYS A 155 4.06 15.15 -25.40
N ASN A 156 3.77 14.48 -26.52
CA ASN A 156 3.13 15.11 -27.67
C ASN A 156 1.84 15.83 -27.25
N PRO A 157 1.76 17.16 -27.38
CA PRO A 157 0.61 17.95 -26.94
C PRO A 157 -0.71 17.60 -27.66
N GLU A 158 -0.64 17.02 -28.85
CA GLU A 158 -1.81 16.56 -29.61
C GLU A 158 -2.34 15.21 -29.09
N HIS A 159 -1.56 14.46 -28.30
CA HIS A 159 -2.02 13.22 -27.71
C HIS A 159 -2.86 13.50 -26.45
N PRO A 160 -4.03 12.85 -26.25
CA PRO A 160 -4.93 13.13 -25.14
C PRO A 160 -4.33 12.85 -23.76
N PHE A 161 -3.21 12.13 -23.68
CA PHE A 161 -2.47 11.94 -22.43
C PHE A 161 -1.97 13.28 -21.85
N ALA A 162 -1.69 14.28 -22.68
CA ALA A 162 -1.25 15.60 -22.25
C ALA A 162 -2.30 16.38 -21.43
N LYS A 163 -3.59 16.02 -21.53
CA LYS A 163 -4.68 16.68 -20.81
C LYS A 163 -4.56 16.56 -19.29
N PHE A 164 -4.93 17.59 -18.56
CA PHE A 164 -5.08 17.54 -17.11
C PHE A 164 -6.24 16.63 -16.71
N SER A 165 -5.97 15.59 -15.90
CA SER A 165 -6.93 14.50 -15.69
C SER A 165 -7.83 14.65 -14.46
N VAL A 166 -7.42 15.49 -13.49
CA VAL A 166 -8.13 15.57 -12.19
C VAL A 166 -9.31 16.54 -12.27
N GLY A 167 -9.13 17.66 -12.97
CA GLY A 167 -10.05 18.78 -12.89
C GLY A 167 -9.87 19.59 -11.60
N ASN A 168 -10.29 20.84 -11.62
CA ASN A 168 -10.32 21.73 -10.46
C ASN A 168 -11.31 22.88 -10.68
N CYS A 169 -11.43 23.80 -9.73
CA CYS A 169 -12.29 24.98 -9.89
C CYS A 169 -11.92 25.80 -11.13
N ASP A 170 -10.64 25.94 -11.47
CA ASP A 170 -10.20 26.77 -12.59
C ASP A 170 -10.60 26.16 -13.95
N THR A 171 -10.53 24.84 -14.09
CA THR A 171 -10.95 24.15 -15.32
C THR A 171 -12.46 24.15 -15.50
N PHE A 172 -13.24 24.11 -14.41
CA PHE A 172 -14.70 24.06 -14.48
C PHE A 172 -15.37 25.43 -14.45
N SER A 173 -14.78 26.44 -13.79
CA SER A 173 -15.35 27.79 -13.70
C SER A 173 -15.40 28.54 -15.04
N GLN A 174 -14.75 28.04 -16.07
CA GLN A 174 -14.85 28.57 -17.44
C GLN A 174 -16.24 28.32 -18.06
N HIS A 175 -17.07 27.50 -17.43
CA HIS A 175 -18.39 27.12 -17.90
C HIS A 175 -19.43 27.36 -16.81
N GLU A 176 -20.63 27.80 -17.22
CA GLU A 176 -21.78 27.86 -16.31
C GLU A 176 -22.23 26.47 -15.88
N CYS A 177 -22.82 26.35 -14.68
CA CYS A 177 -23.26 25.06 -14.12
C CYS A 177 -24.23 24.30 -15.06
N THR A 178 -25.13 25.03 -15.74
CA THR A 178 -26.06 24.48 -16.74
C THR A 178 -25.33 23.88 -17.96
N GLU A 179 -24.25 24.52 -18.40
CA GLU A 179 -23.42 24.04 -19.51
C GLU A 179 -22.60 22.81 -19.07
N LEU A 180 -22.00 22.82 -17.88
CA LEU A 180 -21.31 21.63 -17.33
C LEU A 180 -22.25 20.44 -17.21
N LYS A 181 -23.46 20.66 -16.71
CA LYS A 181 -24.50 19.62 -16.65
C LYS A 181 -24.83 19.06 -18.04
N ARG A 182 -24.94 19.93 -19.04
CA ARG A 182 -25.17 19.52 -20.43
C ARG A 182 -24.01 18.67 -20.97
N ARG A 183 -22.76 19.08 -20.69
CA ARG A 183 -21.54 18.35 -21.09
C ARG A 183 -21.41 17.00 -20.40
N LEU A 184 -21.69 16.93 -19.10
CA LEU A 184 -21.73 15.66 -18.34
C LEU A 184 -22.76 14.69 -18.93
N LYS A 185 -23.97 15.18 -19.22
CA LYS A 185 -25.01 14.35 -19.88
C LYS A 185 -24.58 13.88 -21.27
N ALA A 186 -23.94 14.74 -22.05
CA ALA A 186 -23.44 14.39 -23.38
C ALA A 186 -22.34 13.32 -23.29
N LEU A 187 -21.37 13.48 -22.37
CA LEU A 187 -20.32 12.49 -22.15
C LEU A 187 -20.91 11.15 -21.69
N HIS A 188 -21.83 11.18 -20.71
CA HIS A 188 -22.51 9.99 -20.23
C HIS A 188 -23.28 9.27 -21.35
N GLN A 189 -24.10 10.00 -22.15
CA GLN A 189 -24.88 9.43 -23.24
C GLN A 189 -24.01 8.85 -24.35
N SER A 190 -22.83 9.43 -24.61
CA SER A 190 -21.92 8.96 -25.65
C SER A 190 -21.19 7.69 -25.26
N TYR A 191 -20.77 7.56 -24.01
CA TYR A 191 -19.83 6.51 -23.63
C TYR A 191 -20.40 5.47 -22.66
N TYR A 192 -21.45 5.79 -21.88
CA TYR A 192 -22.08 4.82 -20.97
C TYR A 192 -23.14 4.01 -21.71
N CYS A 193 -22.70 3.24 -22.67
CA CYS A 193 -23.52 2.40 -23.53
C CYS A 193 -22.88 1.01 -23.66
N ALA A 194 -23.67 0.01 -24.02
CA ALA A 194 -23.30 -1.40 -23.94
C ALA A 194 -22.01 -1.75 -24.67
N LEU A 195 -21.74 -1.14 -25.84
CA LEU A 195 -20.51 -1.42 -26.61
C LEU A 195 -19.23 -0.88 -25.95
N ASN A 196 -19.34 0.17 -25.11
CA ASN A 196 -18.23 0.79 -24.38
C ASN A 196 -18.11 0.27 -22.94
N MET A 197 -18.89 -0.72 -22.54
CA MET A 197 -18.91 -1.23 -21.17
C MET A 197 -18.55 -2.71 -21.14
N ARG A 198 -17.81 -3.10 -20.10
CA ARG A 198 -17.41 -4.49 -19.85
C ARG A 198 -17.64 -4.83 -18.38
N LEU A 199 -18.40 -5.90 -18.14
CA LEU A 199 -18.78 -6.34 -16.81
C LEU A 199 -18.00 -7.59 -16.42
N CYS A 200 -17.50 -7.63 -15.18
CA CYS A 200 -16.95 -8.84 -14.58
C CYS A 200 -17.59 -9.05 -13.21
N ILE A 201 -18.07 -10.27 -12.94
CA ILE A 201 -18.71 -10.64 -11.67
C ILE A 201 -18.16 -11.95 -11.16
N ALA A 202 -17.78 -12.00 -9.88
CA ALA A 202 -17.54 -13.24 -9.15
C ALA A 202 -18.55 -13.35 -8.01
N SER A 203 -19.31 -14.45 -7.93
CA SER A 203 -20.42 -14.61 -6.98
C SER A 203 -20.68 -16.07 -6.63
N PRO A 204 -21.16 -16.37 -5.40
CA PRO A 204 -21.69 -17.70 -5.08
C PRO A 204 -23.02 -18.02 -5.77
N MET A 205 -23.68 -17.04 -6.40
CA MET A 205 -24.91 -17.26 -7.15
C MET A 205 -24.66 -18.17 -8.35
N PRO A 206 -25.53 -19.19 -8.62
CA PRO A 206 -25.40 -20.05 -9.80
C PRO A 206 -25.41 -19.26 -11.11
N ILE A 207 -24.55 -19.64 -12.07
CA ILE A 207 -24.32 -18.93 -13.34
C ILE A 207 -25.63 -18.58 -14.08
N ARG A 208 -26.57 -19.52 -14.19
CA ARG A 208 -27.84 -19.25 -14.90
C ARG A 208 -28.66 -18.13 -14.24
N GLN A 209 -28.68 -18.07 -12.92
CA GLN A 209 -29.38 -17.01 -12.17
C GLN A 209 -28.66 -15.69 -12.31
N LEU A 210 -27.32 -15.73 -12.25
CA LEU A 210 -26.46 -14.54 -12.40
C LEU A 210 -26.60 -13.94 -13.81
N GLU A 211 -26.58 -14.76 -14.86
CA GLU A 211 -26.82 -14.34 -16.25
C GLU A 211 -28.22 -13.71 -16.46
N ALA A 212 -29.25 -14.33 -15.88
CA ALA A 212 -30.60 -13.76 -15.93
C ALA A 212 -30.67 -12.39 -15.22
N LEU A 213 -30.03 -12.26 -14.06
CA LEU A 213 -29.94 -11.01 -13.30
C LEU A 213 -29.17 -9.93 -14.09
N VAL A 214 -28.04 -10.26 -14.70
CA VAL A 214 -27.26 -9.36 -15.55
C VAL A 214 -28.09 -8.87 -16.74
N ASN A 215 -28.80 -9.77 -17.42
CA ASN A 215 -29.69 -9.39 -18.54
C ASN A 215 -30.83 -8.47 -18.07
N GLN A 216 -31.43 -8.75 -16.91
CA GLN A 216 -32.44 -7.87 -16.31
C GLN A 216 -31.91 -6.47 -16.01
N CYS A 217 -30.71 -6.36 -15.43
CA CYS A 217 -30.13 -5.10 -15.01
C CYS A 217 -29.60 -4.26 -16.17
N PHE A 218 -28.94 -4.89 -17.14
CA PHE A 218 -28.18 -4.20 -18.18
C PHE A 218 -28.72 -4.38 -19.59
N GLY A 219 -29.68 -5.29 -19.82
CA GLY A 219 -30.22 -5.56 -21.15
C GLY A 219 -30.95 -4.40 -21.82
N THR A 220 -31.34 -3.37 -21.03
CA THR A 220 -31.97 -2.15 -21.51
C THR A 220 -30.99 -0.97 -21.73
N LEU A 221 -29.70 -1.16 -21.50
CA LEU A 221 -28.68 -0.19 -21.87
C LEU A 221 -28.71 0.07 -23.38
N PRO A 222 -28.57 1.33 -23.85
CA PRO A 222 -28.40 1.60 -25.26
C PRO A 222 -27.18 0.88 -25.81
N SER A 223 -27.25 0.33 -27.03
CA SER A 223 -26.09 -0.31 -27.67
C SER A 223 -24.95 0.72 -27.87
N GLY A 224 -25.30 1.92 -28.37
CA GLY A 224 -24.35 3.00 -28.62
C GLY A 224 -23.37 2.71 -29.77
N GLN A 225 -22.27 3.41 -29.77
CA GLN A 225 -21.15 3.22 -30.68
C GLN A 225 -19.86 2.98 -29.89
N LEU A 226 -18.96 2.16 -30.43
CA LEU A 226 -17.66 1.96 -29.81
C LEU A 226 -16.87 3.28 -29.88
N ALA A 227 -16.27 3.68 -28.77
CA ALA A 227 -15.42 4.86 -28.69
C ALA A 227 -14.23 4.72 -29.63
N SER A 228 -13.90 5.80 -30.36
CA SER A 228 -12.69 5.82 -31.19
C SER A 228 -11.45 5.89 -30.30
N ASP A 229 -10.41 5.22 -30.69
CA ASP A 229 -9.07 5.21 -30.09
C ASP A 229 -7.99 5.66 -31.07
N ASP A 230 -8.37 6.39 -32.10
CA ASP A 230 -7.45 6.88 -33.12
C ASP A 230 -6.75 8.16 -32.64
N TRP A 231 -5.78 7.95 -31.73
CA TRP A 231 -4.95 9.01 -31.17
C TRP A 231 -3.62 9.13 -31.95
N PRO A 232 -3.02 10.34 -32.03
CA PRO A 232 -1.66 10.51 -32.52
C PRO A 232 -0.66 9.76 -31.63
N SER A 233 0.59 9.59 -32.06
CA SER A 233 1.62 8.95 -31.24
C SER A 233 1.86 9.75 -29.95
N LEU A 234 2.03 9.03 -28.82
CA LEU A 234 2.33 9.63 -27.51
C LEU A 234 3.65 10.41 -27.53
N TYR A 235 4.63 9.90 -28.26
CA TYR A 235 5.91 10.55 -28.50
C TYR A 235 6.20 10.62 -30.00
N THR A 236 6.71 11.76 -30.44
CA THR A 236 7.34 11.96 -31.73
C THR A 236 8.85 12.08 -31.55
N GLU A 237 9.59 12.38 -32.59
CA GLU A 237 11.03 12.63 -32.50
C GLU A 237 11.37 13.82 -31.57
N ASN A 238 10.44 14.77 -31.38
CA ASN A 238 10.66 15.93 -30.52
C ASN A 238 10.59 15.61 -29.01
N GLU A 239 9.89 14.55 -28.64
CA GLU A 239 9.73 14.14 -27.25
C GLU A 239 10.68 13.02 -26.82
N LEU A 240 11.55 12.55 -27.72
CA LEU A 240 12.56 11.52 -27.50
C LEU A 240 13.98 12.12 -27.56
N GLY A 241 14.95 11.46 -26.96
CA GLY A 241 16.32 11.97 -26.85
C GLY A 241 16.45 13.20 -25.94
N ILE A 242 15.54 13.40 -25.00
CA ILE A 242 15.46 14.57 -24.12
C ILE A 242 15.81 14.24 -22.68
N GLN A 243 16.37 15.23 -21.97
CA GLN A 243 16.53 15.22 -20.53
C GLN A 243 15.56 16.21 -19.87
N ILE A 244 14.84 15.72 -18.87
CA ILE A 244 13.88 16.49 -18.08
C ILE A 244 14.42 16.60 -16.66
N ASN A 245 14.83 17.81 -16.26
CA ASN A 245 15.31 18.10 -14.91
C ASN A 245 14.12 18.54 -14.05
N ILE A 246 13.96 17.98 -12.86
CA ILE A 246 12.78 18.20 -12.01
C ILE A 246 13.20 18.50 -10.58
N HIS A 247 12.68 19.60 -10.02
CA HIS A 247 12.91 19.98 -8.63
C HIS A 247 11.81 19.41 -7.73
N PRO A 248 12.14 18.45 -6.81
CA PRO A 248 11.17 17.82 -5.93
C PRO A 248 10.93 18.65 -4.67
N LEU A 249 9.79 18.44 -4.00
CA LEU A 249 9.52 19.00 -2.67
C LEU A 249 10.35 18.31 -1.59
N GLN A 250 10.36 16.98 -1.60
CA GLN A 250 11.20 16.20 -0.69
C GLN A 250 12.62 16.04 -1.23
N SER A 251 13.58 15.87 -0.34
CA SER A 251 14.95 15.58 -0.76
C SER A 251 15.01 14.21 -1.41
N ALA A 252 15.29 14.19 -2.71
CA ALA A 252 15.43 12.98 -3.50
C ALA A 252 16.55 13.17 -4.54
N ARG A 253 17.20 12.10 -4.92
CA ARG A 253 18.13 12.03 -6.07
C ARG A 253 17.74 10.80 -6.86
N ARG A 254 16.95 11.02 -7.92
CA ARG A 254 16.47 9.92 -8.77
C ARG A 254 16.79 10.21 -10.23
N MET A 255 17.13 9.17 -10.95
CA MET A 255 17.24 9.19 -12.39
C MET A 255 16.33 8.12 -12.97
N ILE A 256 15.45 8.50 -13.88
CA ILE A 256 14.53 7.57 -14.55
C ILE A 256 14.81 7.61 -16.04
N VAL A 257 15.22 6.47 -16.59
CA VAL A 257 15.37 6.24 -18.03
C VAL A 257 14.08 5.58 -18.50
N THR A 258 13.36 6.26 -19.35
CA THR A 258 12.10 5.78 -19.93
C THR A 258 12.34 5.45 -21.41
N PHE A 259 12.05 4.22 -21.83
CA PHE A 259 12.04 3.82 -23.24
C PHE A 259 10.59 3.79 -23.75
N ALA A 260 10.35 4.39 -24.89
CA ALA A 260 9.05 4.39 -25.55
C ALA A 260 8.86 3.09 -26.35
N LEU A 261 7.73 2.41 -26.15
CA LEU A 261 7.39 1.18 -26.84
C LEU A 261 5.99 1.26 -27.43
N PRO A 262 5.70 0.52 -28.51
CA PRO A 262 4.34 0.27 -28.93
C PRO A 262 3.62 -0.61 -27.90
N ALA A 263 2.33 -0.73 -28.00
CA ALA A 263 1.58 -1.70 -27.22
C ALA A 263 2.02 -3.13 -27.61
N LEU A 264 2.42 -3.90 -26.58
CA LEU A 264 2.88 -5.30 -26.73
C LEU A 264 1.86 -6.30 -26.17
N GLN A 265 0.54 -5.96 -26.23
CA GLN A 265 -0.51 -6.81 -25.66
C GLN A 265 -0.56 -8.19 -26.32
N ASN A 266 -0.27 -8.26 -27.62
CA ASN A 266 -0.24 -9.52 -28.40
C ASN A 266 0.90 -10.46 -27.96
N ASP A 267 1.90 -9.92 -27.28
CA ASP A 267 3.07 -10.68 -26.82
C ASP A 267 2.87 -11.26 -25.40
N TYR A 268 1.62 -11.31 -24.92
CA TYR A 268 1.28 -11.80 -23.58
C TYR A 268 1.74 -13.25 -23.32
N LYS A 269 1.93 -14.05 -24.37
CA LYS A 269 2.43 -15.44 -24.25
C LYS A 269 3.92 -15.49 -23.94
N THR A 270 4.72 -14.57 -24.47
CA THR A 270 6.16 -14.49 -24.24
C THR A 270 6.49 -13.58 -23.05
N LYS A 271 5.71 -12.52 -22.83
CA LYS A 271 5.93 -11.50 -21.78
C LYS A 271 7.36 -10.92 -21.82
N PRO A 272 7.84 -10.42 -22.97
CA PRO A 272 9.24 -10.04 -23.15
C PRO A 272 9.71 -8.97 -22.17
N LEU A 273 8.86 -7.97 -21.85
CA LEU A 273 9.22 -6.92 -20.91
C LEU A 273 9.35 -7.43 -19.47
N ASN A 274 8.61 -8.47 -19.07
CA ASN A 274 8.74 -9.09 -17.76
C ASN A 274 10.10 -9.82 -17.65
N TYR A 275 10.55 -10.47 -18.74
CA TYR A 275 11.85 -11.11 -18.80
C TYR A 275 13.00 -10.08 -18.78
N ILE A 276 12.91 -9.02 -19.61
CA ILE A 276 13.90 -7.94 -19.65
C ILE A 276 13.98 -7.22 -18.28
N SER A 277 12.84 -6.93 -17.68
CA SER A 277 12.74 -6.34 -16.34
C SER A 277 13.41 -7.19 -15.26
N HIS A 278 13.22 -8.51 -15.33
CA HIS A 278 13.86 -9.45 -14.41
C HIS A 278 15.39 -9.42 -14.51
N LEU A 279 15.94 -9.31 -15.74
CA LEU A 279 17.39 -9.25 -15.93
C LEU A 279 18.00 -7.90 -15.53
N ILE A 280 17.39 -6.78 -15.95
CA ILE A 280 17.88 -5.43 -15.60
C ILE A 280 17.73 -5.17 -14.09
N GLY A 281 16.65 -5.66 -13.49
CA GLY A 281 16.34 -5.49 -12.07
C GLY A 281 17.04 -6.50 -11.17
N ASP A 282 17.93 -7.35 -11.68
CA ASP A 282 18.72 -8.23 -10.82
C ASP A 282 19.62 -7.44 -9.88
N GLU A 283 19.74 -7.88 -8.62
CA GLU A 283 20.50 -7.21 -7.57
C GLU A 283 21.65 -8.08 -7.02
N GLY A 284 21.82 -9.27 -7.60
CA GLY A 284 22.91 -10.19 -7.24
C GLY A 284 24.31 -9.70 -7.66
N GLU A 285 25.33 -10.44 -7.28
CA GLU A 285 26.71 -10.15 -7.67
C GLU A 285 26.86 -10.08 -9.19
N GLY A 286 27.58 -9.08 -9.70
CA GLY A 286 27.77 -8.84 -11.13
C GLY A 286 26.59 -8.14 -11.81
N SER A 287 25.47 -7.89 -11.14
CA SER A 287 24.34 -7.14 -11.68
C SER A 287 24.67 -5.66 -11.86
N LEU A 288 23.83 -4.98 -12.66
CA LEU A 288 23.94 -3.53 -12.84
C LEU A 288 23.91 -2.77 -11.50
N LEU A 289 22.97 -3.12 -10.61
CA LEU A 289 22.87 -2.45 -9.30
C LEU A 289 24.08 -2.72 -8.43
N ALA A 290 24.58 -3.95 -8.38
CA ALA A 290 25.76 -4.29 -7.57
C ALA A 290 26.99 -3.49 -8.03
N TYR A 291 27.22 -3.38 -9.33
CA TYR A 291 28.28 -2.55 -9.90
C TYR A 291 28.14 -1.06 -9.51
N LEU A 292 26.92 -0.51 -9.63
CA LEU A 292 26.69 0.90 -9.30
C LEU A 292 26.83 1.18 -7.79
N LYS A 293 26.46 0.22 -6.94
CA LYS A 293 26.69 0.31 -5.47
C LYS A 293 28.17 0.29 -5.13
N GLU A 294 28.97 -0.57 -5.77
CA GLU A 294 30.42 -0.63 -5.57
C GLU A 294 31.11 0.70 -5.91
N LYS A 295 30.62 1.38 -6.97
CA LYS A 295 31.10 2.72 -7.36
C LYS A 295 30.53 3.85 -6.48
N ASP A 296 29.64 3.56 -5.55
CA ASP A 296 28.90 4.54 -4.76
C ASP A 296 28.04 5.49 -5.61
N TRP A 297 27.47 4.99 -6.71
CA TRP A 297 26.63 5.80 -7.61
C TRP A 297 25.14 5.60 -7.43
N ALA A 298 24.68 4.41 -7.05
CA ALA A 298 23.28 4.14 -6.83
C ALA A 298 23.03 3.37 -5.53
N LEU A 299 21.85 3.59 -4.94
CA LEU A 299 21.34 2.91 -3.75
C LEU A 299 20.35 1.80 -4.11
N ASN A 300 19.57 2.04 -5.18
CA ASN A 300 18.51 1.14 -5.61
C ASN A 300 18.27 1.28 -7.11
N LEU A 301 17.75 0.23 -7.72
CA LEU A 301 17.33 0.16 -9.11
C LEU A 301 15.98 -0.55 -9.18
N ILE A 302 15.06 0.01 -9.95
CA ILE A 302 13.77 -0.61 -10.27
C ILE A 302 13.59 -0.58 -11.78
N ALA A 303 13.42 -1.73 -12.41
CA ALA A 303 13.10 -1.85 -13.82
C ALA A 303 11.70 -2.41 -14.01
N GLY A 304 10.95 -1.90 -14.99
CA GLY A 304 9.61 -2.40 -15.27
C GLY A 304 8.77 -1.47 -16.13
N SER A 305 7.50 -1.84 -16.29
CA SER A 305 6.53 -1.04 -17.05
C SER A 305 6.31 0.32 -16.41
N GLY A 306 6.22 1.35 -17.26
CA GLY A 306 5.79 2.69 -16.89
C GLY A 306 4.31 2.91 -17.15
N ILE A 307 3.97 4.05 -17.77
CA ILE A 307 2.60 4.28 -18.26
C ILE A 307 2.28 3.34 -19.41
N GLU A 308 1.00 2.97 -19.53
CA GLU A 308 0.51 2.15 -20.63
C GLU A 308 -0.88 2.58 -21.04
N GLY A 309 -1.20 2.31 -22.28
CA GLY A 309 -2.51 2.44 -22.89
C GLY A 309 -2.68 1.40 -24.00
N ASP A 310 -3.81 1.45 -24.67
CA ASP A 310 -4.15 0.45 -25.69
C ASP A 310 -3.13 0.43 -26.85
N LYS A 311 -2.43 1.55 -27.13
CA LYS A 311 -1.50 1.68 -28.28
C LYS A 311 -0.06 2.05 -27.92
N PHE A 312 0.26 2.29 -26.65
CA PHE A 312 1.59 2.70 -26.19
C PHE A 312 1.98 2.06 -24.87
N LYS A 313 3.25 1.97 -24.62
CA LYS A 313 3.80 1.49 -23.36
C LYS A 313 5.17 2.13 -23.11
N ASP A 314 5.42 2.48 -21.85
CA ASP A 314 6.74 2.87 -21.38
C ASP A 314 7.41 1.71 -20.66
N PHE A 315 8.72 1.61 -20.81
CA PHE A 315 9.57 0.82 -19.93
C PHE A 315 10.52 1.75 -19.17
N ASN A 316 10.50 1.67 -17.87
CA ASN A 316 11.28 2.53 -16.99
C ASN A 316 12.41 1.75 -16.31
N VAL A 317 13.61 2.37 -16.28
CA VAL A 317 14.70 1.99 -15.39
C VAL A 317 14.94 3.16 -14.45
N SER A 318 14.57 3.01 -13.18
CA SER A 318 14.62 4.07 -12.16
C SER A 318 15.76 3.78 -11.19
N PHE A 319 16.70 4.71 -11.08
CA PHE A 319 17.83 4.67 -10.15
C PHE A 319 17.58 5.65 -9.00
N GLN A 320 17.78 5.19 -7.78
CA GLN A 320 17.98 6.08 -6.65
C GLN A 320 19.48 6.35 -6.51
N LEU A 321 19.88 7.58 -6.82
CA LEU A 321 21.30 7.94 -6.88
C LEU A 321 21.83 8.42 -5.52
N THR A 322 23.11 8.24 -5.30
CA THR A 322 23.90 8.96 -4.29
C THR A 322 24.20 10.37 -4.77
N GLN A 323 24.88 11.19 -3.96
CA GLN A 323 25.39 12.49 -4.39
C GLN A 323 26.47 12.32 -5.46
N GLU A 324 27.33 11.30 -5.34
CA GLU A 324 28.33 10.96 -6.34
C GLU A 324 27.69 10.44 -7.64
N GLY A 325 26.66 9.58 -7.53
CA GLY A 325 25.94 9.10 -8.69
C GLY A 325 25.26 10.20 -9.50
N LEU A 326 24.78 11.26 -8.84
CA LEU A 326 24.23 12.42 -9.53
C LEU A 326 25.28 13.15 -10.39
N LYS A 327 26.55 13.17 -9.94
CA LYS A 327 27.68 13.73 -10.73
C LYS A 327 28.09 12.82 -11.88
N HIS A 328 27.91 11.52 -11.75
CA HIS A 328 28.31 10.48 -12.72
C HIS A 328 27.15 9.92 -13.54
N LYS A 329 26.12 10.73 -13.82
CA LYS A 329 24.92 10.30 -14.59
C LYS A 329 25.26 9.65 -15.93
N ALA A 330 26.23 10.20 -16.66
CA ALA A 330 26.65 9.66 -17.95
C ALA A 330 27.20 8.23 -17.81
N GLN A 331 28.06 8.00 -16.80
CA GLN A 331 28.64 6.69 -16.55
C GLN A 331 27.57 5.68 -16.06
N VAL A 332 26.55 6.12 -15.30
CA VAL A 332 25.41 5.27 -14.94
C VAL A 332 24.62 4.85 -16.19
N LEU A 333 24.41 5.77 -17.13
CA LEU A 333 23.80 5.46 -18.43
C LEU A 333 24.67 4.50 -19.27
N GLU A 334 25.98 4.74 -19.35
CA GLU A 334 26.93 3.85 -20.03
C GLU A 334 26.88 2.43 -19.45
N ALA A 335 26.81 2.30 -18.11
CA ALA A 335 26.67 1.00 -17.47
C ALA A 335 25.33 0.32 -17.81
N LEU A 336 24.24 1.08 -17.85
CA LEU A 336 22.92 0.56 -18.27
C LEU A 336 22.97 0.04 -19.72
N PHE A 337 23.52 0.81 -20.65
CA PHE A 337 23.58 0.38 -22.05
C PHE A 337 24.57 -0.78 -22.26
N SER A 338 25.69 -0.82 -21.51
CA SER A 338 26.56 -1.99 -21.47
C SER A 338 25.82 -3.25 -21.02
N TYR A 339 24.96 -3.12 -20.00
CA TYR A 339 24.16 -4.24 -19.48
C TYR A 339 23.06 -4.67 -20.46
N ILE A 340 22.42 -3.73 -21.17
CA ILE A 340 21.45 -4.01 -22.24
C ILE A 340 22.12 -4.81 -23.38
N GLU A 341 23.35 -4.49 -23.73
CA GLU A 341 24.09 -5.25 -24.75
C GLU A 341 24.38 -6.70 -24.29
N LEU A 342 24.72 -6.91 -23.00
CA LEU A 342 24.84 -8.27 -22.45
C LEU A 342 23.53 -9.05 -22.58
N ILE A 343 22.36 -8.39 -22.35
CA ILE A 343 21.06 -9.04 -22.50
C ILE A 343 20.80 -9.38 -23.97
N ARG A 344 21.14 -8.51 -24.92
CA ARG A 344 21.03 -8.79 -26.38
C ARG A 344 21.85 -9.99 -26.80
N GLU A 345 23.10 -10.06 -26.37
CA GLU A 345 23.98 -11.20 -26.68
C GLU A 345 23.42 -12.51 -26.08
N ALA A 346 22.88 -12.46 -24.86
CA ALA A 346 22.34 -13.63 -24.19
C ALA A 346 20.89 -13.97 -24.59
N SER A 347 20.27 -13.24 -25.52
CA SER A 347 18.91 -13.52 -26.01
C SER A 347 18.74 -14.93 -26.59
N THR A 348 19.83 -15.59 -26.92
CA THR A 348 19.88 -16.97 -27.42
C THR A 348 19.88 -18.04 -26.33
N GLU A 349 20.05 -17.66 -25.07
CA GLU A 349 20.16 -18.60 -23.96
C GLU A 349 18.78 -18.89 -23.33
N GLU A 350 18.09 -19.88 -23.84
CA GLU A 350 16.73 -20.24 -23.44
C GLU A 350 16.58 -20.59 -21.94
N TRP A 351 17.64 -21.10 -21.32
CA TRP A 351 17.57 -21.62 -19.94
C TRP A 351 17.17 -20.52 -18.93
N ARG A 352 17.64 -19.26 -19.10
CA ARG A 352 17.25 -18.15 -18.21
C ARG A 352 15.77 -17.82 -18.34
N PHE A 353 15.25 -17.87 -19.54
CA PHE A 353 13.83 -17.67 -19.79
C PHE A 353 13.01 -18.80 -19.16
N HIS A 354 13.45 -20.04 -19.31
CA HIS A 354 12.79 -21.20 -18.71
C HIS A 354 12.83 -21.14 -17.17
N GLU A 355 13.94 -20.74 -16.57
CA GLU A 355 14.05 -20.52 -15.13
C GLU A 355 13.01 -19.47 -14.66
N LYS A 356 12.91 -18.33 -15.35
CA LYS A 356 11.90 -17.30 -15.03
C LYS A 356 10.47 -17.81 -15.23
N SER A 357 10.23 -18.60 -16.27
CA SER A 357 8.92 -19.21 -16.53
C SER A 357 8.54 -20.21 -15.43
N GLN A 358 9.49 -21.01 -14.96
CA GLN A 358 9.29 -21.93 -13.83
C GLN A 358 8.95 -21.18 -12.54
N LEU A 359 9.64 -20.08 -12.24
CA LEU A 359 9.33 -19.22 -11.10
C LEU A 359 7.91 -18.64 -11.18
N ASN A 360 7.50 -18.20 -12.36
CA ASN A 360 6.15 -17.69 -12.59
C ASN A 360 5.10 -18.79 -12.41
N ALA A 361 5.39 -20.02 -12.87
CA ALA A 361 4.52 -21.19 -12.70
C ALA A 361 4.31 -21.51 -11.22
N LEU A 362 5.39 -21.60 -10.45
CA LEU A 362 5.34 -21.84 -9.01
C LEU A 362 4.58 -20.74 -8.25
N ALA A 363 4.80 -19.49 -8.63
CA ALA A 363 4.09 -18.37 -8.04
C ALA A 363 2.57 -18.47 -8.28
N LEU A 364 2.16 -18.89 -9.45
CA LEU A 364 0.75 -19.09 -9.81
C LEU A 364 0.15 -20.33 -9.16
N GLU A 365 0.85 -21.47 -9.19
CA GLU A 365 0.39 -22.74 -8.62
C GLU A 365 0.11 -22.62 -7.13
N TYR A 366 0.96 -21.91 -6.41
CA TYR A 366 0.85 -21.67 -4.98
C TYR A 366 0.46 -20.23 -4.64
N GLU A 367 -0.31 -19.59 -5.55
CA GLU A 367 -0.87 -18.27 -5.27
C GLU A 367 -1.84 -18.36 -4.09
N GLU A 368 -1.60 -17.54 -3.08
CA GLU A 368 -2.51 -17.43 -1.94
C GLU A 368 -3.70 -16.52 -2.30
N ASN A 369 -4.82 -16.72 -1.63
CA ASN A 369 -6.08 -16.03 -1.90
C ASN A 369 -5.89 -14.51 -1.91
N VAL A 370 -5.85 -13.94 -3.09
CA VAL A 370 -5.92 -12.49 -3.29
C VAL A 370 -7.39 -12.06 -3.22
N LYS A 371 -7.65 -10.87 -2.68
CA LYS A 371 -9.03 -10.33 -2.71
C LYS A 371 -9.54 -10.30 -4.14
N PRO A 372 -10.67 -10.96 -4.44
CA PRO A 372 -11.14 -11.13 -5.82
C PRO A 372 -11.39 -9.82 -6.56
N LEU A 373 -11.69 -8.72 -5.84
CA LEU A 373 -12.06 -7.42 -6.42
C LEU A 373 -10.98 -6.86 -7.37
N GLY A 374 -9.70 -6.97 -7.00
CA GLY A 374 -8.60 -6.53 -7.88
C GLY A 374 -8.56 -7.29 -9.20
N ILE A 375 -8.71 -8.62 -9.12
CA ILE A 375 -8.70 -9.51 -10.29
C ILE A 375 -9.85 -9.16 -11.23
N ILE A 376 -11.09 -9.09 -10.73
CA ILE A 376 -12.26 -8.80 -11.57
C ILE A 376 -12.21 -7.39 -12.16
N THR A 377 -11.59 -6.43 -11.47
CA THR A 377 -11.38 -5.07 -11.97
C THR A 377 -10.43 -5.06 -13.16
N GLU A 378 -9.33 -5.78 -13.07
CA GLU A 378 -8.38 -5.99 -14.16
C GLU A 378 -9.03 -6.70 -15.35
N TYR A 379 -9.76 -7.80 -15.10
CA TYR A 379 -10.42 -8.56 -16.16
C TYR A 379 -11.59 -7.83 -16.82
N ALA A 380 -12.27 -6.93 -16.08
CA ALA A 380 -13.26 -6.06 -16.71
C ALA A 380 -12.64 -5.20 -17.82
N GLN A 381 -11.41 -4.68 -17.62
CA GLN A 381 -10.68 -3.92 -18.65
C GLN A 381 -10.13 -4.82 -19.74
N HIS A 382 -9.53 -5.94 -19.39
CA HIS A 382 -8.93 -6.88 -20.36
C HIS A 382 -9.93 -7.39 -21.41
N GLN A 383 -11.24 -7.39 -21.10
CA GLN A 383 -12.27 -7.71 -22.09
C GLN A 383 -12.35 -6.73 -23.29
N PHE A 384 -11.71 -5.55 -23.23
CA PHE A 384 -11.57 -4.66 -24.37
C PHE A 384 -10.45 -5.09 -25.32
N ILE A 385 -9.46 -5.82 -24.82
CA ILE A 385 -8.22 -6.15 -25.53
C ILE A 385 -8.23 -7.61 -26.01
N PHE A 386 -8.70 -8.52 -25.15
CA PHE A 386 -8.59 -9.97 -25.37
C PHE A 386 -9.95 -10.61 -25.62
N GLU A 387 -9.92 -11.67 -26.44
CA GLU A 387 -11.07 -12.52 -26.66
C GLU A 387 -11.30 -13.51 -25.48
N PRO A 388 -12.52 -14.06 -25.29
CA PRO A 388 -12.87 -14.91 -24.17
C PRO A 388 -11.89 -16.07 -23.87
N ASP A 389 -11.44 -16.77 -24.91
CA ASP A 389 -10.52 -17.90 -24.77
C ASP A 389 -9.11 -17.46 -24.33
N GLU A 390 -8.70 -16.27 -24.71
CA GLU A 390 -7.43 -15.68 -24.29
C GLU A 390 -7.51 -15.18 -22.85
N LEU A 391 -8.62 -14.51 -22.49
CA LEU A 391 -8.88 -14.02 -21.13
C LEU A 391 -8.78 -15.16 -20.12
N ASN A 392 -9.41 -16.29 -20.37
CA ASN A 392 -9.38 -17.42 -19.47
C ASN A 392 -7.96 -17.96 -19.21
N ARG A 393 -7.02 -17.72 -20.13
CA ARG A 393 -5.65 -18.22 -20.07
C ARG A 393 -4.62 -17.17 -19.67
N LEU A 394 -4.98 -15.90 -19.58
CA LEU A 394 -4.00 -14.82 -19.34
C LEU A 394 -3.13 -15.05 -18.09
N ARG A 395 -3.74 -15.51 -17.01
CA ARG A 395 -3.02 -15.78 -15.75
C ARG A 395 -2.25 -17.11 -15.80
N SER A 396 -2.83 -18.15 -16.38
CA SER A 396 -2.20 -19.47 -16.48
C SER A 396 -1.09 -19.55 -17.53
N THR A 397 -0.97 -18.53 -18.40
CA THR A 397 0.12 -18.46 -19.39
C THR A 397 1.45 -18.14 -18.71
N ILE A 398 2.33 -19.12 -18.65
CA ILE A 398 3.63 -19.04 -17.97
C ILE A 398 4.64 -18.25 -18.79
N GLY A 399 4.44 -18.18 -20.06
CA GLY A 399 5.34 -17.61 -21.06
C GLY A 399 5.99 -18.70 -21.89
N SER A 400 6.03 -18.50 -23.19
CA SER A 400 6.76 -19.34 -24.16
C SER A 400 7.96 -18.57 -24.68
N TYR A 401 9.13 -19.23 -24.73
CA TYR A 401 10.30 -18.60 -25.30
C TYR A 401 10.07 -18.34 -26.78
N ASP A 402 10.25 -17.07 -27.16
CA ASP A 402 10.32 -16.65 -28.55
C ASP A 402 11.40 -15.57 -28.70
N ARG A 403 12.51 -15.96 -29.29
CA ARG A 403 13.66 -15.10 -29.48
C ARG A 403 13.30 -13.84 -30.26
N SER A 404 12.51 -13.98 -31.33
CA SER A 404 12.17 -12.86 -32.21
C SER A 404 11.37 -11.78 -31.51
N ILE A 405 10.46 -12.17 -30.62
CA ILE A 405 9.66 -11.26 -29.81
C ILE A 405 10.52 -10.54 -28.77
N ILE A 406 11.48 -11.26 -28.14
CA ILE A 406 12.40 -10.66 -27.16
C ILE A 406 13.33 -9.66 -27.86
N GLU A 407 13.92 -10.02 -29.01
CA GLU A 407 14.78 -9.14 -29.80
C GLU A 407 14.01 -7.93 -30.35
N HIS A 408 12.74 -8.12 -30.75
CA HIS A 408 11.88 -7.01 -31.15
C HIS A 408 11.66 -6.04 -29.99
N ALA A 409 11.32 -6.53 -28.80
CA ALA A 409 11.18 -5.67 -27.64
C ALA A 409 12.49 -4.92 -27.31
N LEU A 410 13.64 -5.62 -27.33
CA LEU A 410 14.95 -5.01 -27.09
C LEU A 410 15.35 -3.97 -28.14
N SER A 411 14.80 -4.04 -29.35
CA SER A 411 15.10 -3.06 -30.41
C SER A 411 14.71 -1.62 -30.05
N PHE A 412 13.77 -1.44 -29.12
CA PHE A 412 13.34 -0.13 -28.63
C PHE A 412 14.25 0.44 -27.53
N PHE A 413 15.16 -0.35 -26.96
CA PHE A 413 16.06 0.10 -25.89
C PHE A 413 17.31 0.76 -26.48
N THR A 414 17.13 1.90 -27.11
CA THR A 414 18.20 2.65 -27.77
C THR A 414 18.35 4.06 -27.19
N PRO A 415 19.56 4.68 -27.29
CA PRO A 415 19.80 6.03 -26.78
C PRO A 415 18.89 7.09 -27.41
N LYS A 416 18.51 6.94 -28.67
CA LYS A 416 17.60 7.88 -29.36
C LYS A 416 16.14 7.73 -28.96
N ASN A 417 15.76 6.58 -28.41
CA ASN A 417 14.39 6.28 -28.00
C ASN A 417 14.17 6.49 -26.49
N LEU A 418 15.08 7.14 -25.81
CA LEU A 418 14.95 7.36 -24.36
C LEU A 418 14.46 8.76 -24.00
N ARG A 419 13.84 8.86 -22.84
CA ARG A 419 13.52 10.07 -22.10
C ARG A 419 14.19 9.98 -20.74
N LEU A 420 15.08 10.91 -20.43
CA LEU A 420 15.84 10.92 -19.17
C LEU A 420 15.21 11.92 -18.19
N LYS A 421 14.71 11.46 -17.06
CA LYS A 421 14.25 12.32 -15.97
C LYS A 421 15.30 12.36 -14.86
N VAL A 422 15.74 13.56 -14.46
CA VAL A 422 16.68 13.78 -13.36
C VAL A 422 15.98 14.59 -12.29
N ILE A 423 15.77 13.97 -11.13
CA ILE A 423 14.99 14.52 -10.02
C ILE A 423 15.93 14.80 -8.86
N SER A 424 16.20 16.05 -8.59
CA SER A 424 17.08 16.49 -7.50
C SER A 424 16.82 17.95 -7.16
N LYS A 425 17.10 18.33 -5.93
CA LYS A 425 17.16 19.77 -5.52
C LYS A 425 18.35 20.52 -6.12
N ASP A 426 19.32 19.80 -6.66
CA ASP A 426 20.54 20.38 -7.22
C ASP A 426 20.42 20.69 -8.73
N VAL A 427 19.29 20.36 -9.38
CA VAL A 427 19.07 20.64 -10.80
C VAL A 427 18.61 22.09 -11.03
N LYS A 428 18.97 22.64 -12.20
CA LYS A 428 18.45 23.92 -12.64
C LYS A 428 17.14 23.71 -13.41
N THR A 429 16.20 24.60 -13.18
CA THR A 429 14.88 24.59 -13.78
C THR A 429 14.58 25.92 -14.45
N THR A 430 13.76 25.92 -15.50
CA THR A 430 13.43 27.11 -16.30
C THR A 430 11.93 27.30 -16.50
N GLN A 431 11.14 26.31 -16.12
CA GLN A 431 9.70 26.26 -16.34
C GLN A 431 9.00 25.79 -15.07
N VAL A 432 7.72 26.06 -14.99
CA VAL A 432 6.82 25.60 -13.92
C VAL A 432 5.66 24.87 -14.57
N CYS A 433 5.38 23.65 -14.17
CA CYS A 433 4.26 22.89 -14.74
C CYS A 433 2.92 23.48 -14.32
N ALA A 434 1.97 23.39 -15.21
CA ALA A 434 0.59 23.81 -14.95
C ALA A 434 0.00 23.01 -13.76
N PHE A 435 -0.95 23.62 -13.07
CA PHE A 435 -1.73 23.03 -11.97
C PHE A 435 -0.90 22.67 -10.73
N TYR A 436 0.14 21.83 -10.86
CA TYR A 436 0.93 21.34 -9.72
C TYR A 436 2.12 22.22 -9.33
N GLU A 437 2.40 23.28 -10.10
CA GLU A 437 3.47 24.27 -9.82
C GLU A 437 4.85 23.62 -9.57
N ALA A 438 5.12 22.50 -10.22
CA ALA A 438 6.43 21.85 -10.12
C ALA A 438 7.42 22.48 -11.09
N GLU A 439 8.60 22.83 -10.57
CA GLU A 439 9.68 23.41 -11.37
C GLU A 439 10.40 22.32 -12.17
N TYR A 440 10.62 22.57 -13.47
CA TYR A 440 11.33 21.65 -14.36
C TYR A 440 12.03 22.39 -15.50
N SER A 441 12.88 21.69 -16.23
CA SER A 441 13.41 22.11 -17.53
C SER A 441 13.49 20.91 -18.47
N VAL A 442 13.45 21.19 -19.77
CA VAL A 442 13.63 20.20 -20.84
C VAL A 442 14.80 20.65 -21.68
N GLU A 443 15.70 19.74 -21.98
CA GLU A 443 16.85 19.95 -22.84
C GLU A 443 17.13 18.71 -23.67
N ASP A 444 17.70 18.87 -24.86
CA ASP A 444 18.14 17.75 -25.67
C ASP A 444 19.33 17.06 -25.01
N ILE A 445 19.39 15.73 -25.11
CA ILE A 445 20.59 15.01 -24.67
C ILE A 445 21.71 15.26 -25.68
N ASP A 446 22.89 15.59 -25.16
CA ASP A 446 24.08 15.88 -25.96
C ASP A 446 24.34 14.72 -26.95
N ASP A 447 24.49 15.05 -28.23
CA ASP A 447 24.83 14.09 -29.29
C ASP A 447 26.09 13.28 -28.98
N ALA A 448 27.09 13.87 -28.34
CA ALA A 448 28.31 13.17 -27.91
C ALA A 448 27.96 12.09 -26.86
N LEU A 449 27.03 12.33 -25.95
CA LEU A 449 26.54 11.32 -25.00
C LEU A 449 25.75 10.24 -25.73
N ILE A 450 24.85 10.60 -26.66
CA ILE A 450 24.12 9.62 -27.49
C ILE A 450 25.08 8.68 -28.20
N HIS A 451 26.10 9.23 -28.86
CA HIS A 451 27.12 8.41 -29.55
C HIS A 451 27.95 7.54 -28.59
N SER A 452 28.27 8.04 -27.40
CA SER A 452 28.94 7.24 -26.38
C SER A 452 28.10 6.04 -25.96
N LEU A 453 26.79 6.25 -25.76
CA LEU A 453 25.84 5.20 -25.37
C LEU A 453 25.59 4.19 -26.51
N GLU A 454 25.54 4.65 -27.77
CA GLU A 454 25.43 3.75 -28.96
C GLU A 454 26.66 2.83 -29.09
N SER A 455 27.82 3.27 -28.63
CA SER A 455 29.09 2.54 -28.65
C SER A 455 29.53 2.06 -27.26
N ALA A 456 28.60 1.84 -26.35
CA ALA A 456 28.89 1.45 -24.99
C ALA A 456 29.81 0.22 -24.95
N LYS A 457 30.93 0.38 -24.26
CA LYS A 457 31.93 -0.70 -24.11
C LYS A 457 31.46 -1.68 -23.05
N LYS A 458 31.78 -2.95 -23.26
CA LYS A 458 31.57 -3.96 -22.23
C LYS A 458 32.35 -3.60 -20.97
N ILE A 459 31.66 -3.63 -19.86
CA ILE A 459 32.22 -3.48 -18.53
C ILE A 459 32.49 -4.88 -17.98
N PRO A 460 33.76 -5.26 -17.72
CA PRO A 460 34.11 -6.63 -17.36
C PRO A 460 33.49 -7.14 -16.07
N GLU A 461 33.16 -6.22 -15.16
CA GLU A 461 32.53 -6.50 -13.86
C GLU A 461 31.03 -6.86 -13.97
N LEU A 462 30.40 -6.52 -15.12
CA LEU A 462 28.99 -6.80 -15.35
C LEU A 462 28.79 -8.21 -15.91
N CYS A 463 27.90 -8.97 -15.33
CA CYS A 463 27.46 -10.28 -15.84
C CYS A 463 25.97 -10.51 -15.57
N LEU A 464 25.35 -11.33 -16.40
CA LEU A 464 23.96 -11.76 -16.20
C LEU A 464 23.87 -12.83 -15.10
N PRO A 465 22.70 -12.95 -14.41
CA PRO A 465 22.52 -13.90 -13.34
C PRO A 465 22.81 -15.34 -13.75
N PRO A 466 23.64 -16.11 -12.99
CA PRO A 466 23.79 -17.54 -13.18
C PRO A 466 22.56 -18.29 -12.68
N PRO A 467 22.45 -19.63 -12.89
CA PRO A 467 21.35 -20.44 -12.39
C PRO A 467 21.09 -20.26 -10.90
N ASN A 468 19.82 -20.23 -10.50
CA ASN A 468 19.41 -19.92 -9.13
C ASN A 468 19.57 -21.15 -8.21
N PRO A 469 20.47 -21.12 -7.20
CA PRO A 469 20.73 -22.27 -6.33
C PRO A 469 19.59 -22.56 -5.32
N TYR A 470 18.64 -21.64 -5.16
CA TYR A 470 17.51 -21.79 -4.21
C TYR A 470 16.26 -22.39 -4.84
N LEU A 471 16.24 -22.61 -6.17
CA LEU A 471 15.16 -23.33 -6.81
C LEU A 471 15.21 -24.81 -6.42
N ALA A 472 14.14 -25.29 -5.81
CA ALA A 472 14.01 -26.72 -5.49
C ALA A 472 13.48 -27.49 -6.71
N SER A 473 13.87 -28.76 -6.81
CA SER A 473 13.37 -29.68 -7.85
C SER A 473 11.96 -30.16 -7.56
N GLU A 474 11.58 -30.23 -6.28
CA GLU A 474 10.27 -30.72 -5.82
C GLU A 474 9.77 -29.94 -4.61
N TYR A 475 8.45 -29.79 -4.52
CA TYR A 475 7.74 -29.10 -3.43
C TYR A 475 6.72 -30.06 -2.84
N THR A 476 7.07 -30.70 -1.73
CA THR A 476 6.26 -31.74 -1.10
C THR A 476 5.39 -31.18 0.02
N LEU A 477 4.10 -31.55 0.07
CA LEU A 477 3.22 -31.27 1.18
C LEU A 477 3.41 -32.29 2.30
N ILE A 478 3.64 -31.80 3.52
CA ILE A 478 3.75 -32.63 4.73
C ILE A 478 2.35 -32.95 5.25
N LEU A 479 2.13 -34.18 5.66
CA LEU A 479 0.85 -34.59 6.22
C LEU A 479 0.58 -33.90 7.56
N PRO A 480 -0.69 -33.47 7.82
CA PRO A 480 -1.06 -32.84 9.07
C PRO A 480 -0.81 -33.72 10.30
N GLU A 481 -0.13 -33.19 11.32
CA GLU A 481 0.08 -33.80 12.62
C GLU A 481 -0.95 -33.30 13.63
N THR A 482 -1.50 -34.21 14.44
CA THR A 482 -2.47 -33.85 15.48
C THR A 482 -1.80 -33.01 16.58
N GLY A 483 -2.48 -31.92 16.98
CA GLY A 483 -2.06 -31.08 18.10
C GLY A 483 -1.21 -29.86 17.71
N PHE A 484 -0.82 -29.71 16.45
CA PHE A 484 0.02 -28.58 15.98
C PHE A 484 -0.73 -27.55 15.12
N ASN A 485 -2.05 -27.53 15.16
CA ASN A 485 -2.87 -26.53 14.45
C ASN A 485 -2.83 -25.12 15.07
N VAL A 486 -2.31 -25.01 16.30
CA VAL A 486 -2.02 -23.75 17.00
C VAL A 486 -0.58 -23.78 17.51
N PRO A 487 0.06 -22.62 17.80
CA PRO A 487 1.43 -22.61 18.28
C PRO A 487 1.62 -23.39 19.58
N ASN A 488 2.51 -24.38 19.54
CA ASN A 488 2.95 -25.15 20.69
C ASN A 488 4.36 -24.71 21.05
N ARG A 489 4.61 -24.49 22.34
CA ARG A 489 5.92 -24.13 22.84
C ARG A 489 6.77 -25.41 22.97
N LEU A 490 7.69 -25.62 22.02
CA LEU A 490 8.57 -26.79 22.02
C LEU A 490 9.76 -26.65 22.97
N VAL A 491 10.27 -25.43 23.15
CA VAL A 491 11.42 -25.12 24.03
C VAL A 491 11.16 -23.84 24.81
N ASP A 492 11.54 -23.83 26.11
CA ASP A 492 11.62 -22.66 26.97
C ASP A 492 12.72 -22.89 28.01
N ASN A 493 13.86 -22.29 27.84
CA ASN A 493 15.04 -22.56 28.68
C ASN A 493 15.70 -21.29 29.26
N GLY A 494 14.86 -20.28 29.63
CA GLY A 494 15.29 -19.12 30.41
C GLY A 494 15.95 -18.00 29.62
N GLY A 495 16.07 -18.10 28.33
CA GLY A 495 16.63 -17.05 27.45
C GLY A 495 16.26 -17.30 26.00
N TYR A 496 15.69 -18.47 25.74
CA TYR A 496 15.34 -18.93 24.43
C TYR A 496 13.98 -19.65 24.46
N ARG A 497 13.05 -19.18 23.63
CA ARG A 497 11.74 -19.80 23.40
C ARG A 497 11.57 -20.16 21.95
N PHE A 498 11.02 -21.34 21.69
CA PHE A 498 10.69 -21.77 20.35
C PHE A 498 9.27 -22.32 20.28
N TRP A 499 8.50 -21.76 19.36
CA TRP A 499 7.11 -22.11 19.09
C TRP A 499 6.98 -22.74 17.72
N PHE A 500 6.13 -23.74 17.60
CA PHE A 500 5.83 -24.40 16.34
C PHE A 500 4.32 -24.56 16.14
N ALA A 501 3.86 -24.31 14.92
CA ALA A 501 2.52 -24.67 14.44
C ALA A 501 2.64 -25.20 13.01
N GLN A 502 1.88 -26.24 12.70
CA GLN A 502 1.79 -26.78 11.34
C GLN A 502 0.58 -26.18 10.62
N ASP A 503 0.73 -25.78 9.35
CA ASP A 503 -0.41 -25.36 8.58
C ASP A 503 -1.30 -26.55 8.19
N GLN A 504 -2.59 -26.42 8.48
CA GLN A 504 -3.63 -27.42 8.16
C GLN A 504 -4.79 -26.78 7.36
N GLN A 505 -4.60 -25.55 6.89
CA GLN A 505 -5.65 -24.76 6.25
C GLN A 505 -5.35 -24.45 4.78
N PHE A 506 -4.12 -24.04 4.47
CA PHE A 506 -3.76 -23.53 3.13
C PHE A 506 -3.20 -24.62 2.20
N HIS A 507 -2.71 -25.73 2.75
CA HIS A 507 -2.15 -26.84 1.97
C HIS A 507 -1.13 -26.36 0.93
N SER A 508 -0.21 -25.50 1.35
CA SER A 508 0.85 -24.94 0.52
C SER A 508 2.22 -25.36 1.04
N PRO A 509 3.21 -25.66 0.18
CA PRO A 509 4.57 -26.02 0.61
C PRO A 509 5.35 -24.80 1.09
N LYS A 510 4.68 -23.85 1.73
CA LYS A 510 5.21 -22.58 2.24
C LYS A 510 5.17 -22.52 3.76
N GLY A 511 5.90 -21.56 4.30
CA GLY A 511 5.90 -21.28 5.72
C GLY A 511 6.56 -19.97 6.08
N ASP A 512 6.46 -19.60 7.35
CA ASP A 512 7.03 -18.41 7.95
C ASP A 512 7.90 -18.81 9.16
N ILE A 513 9.09 -18.23 9.29
CA ILE A 513 9.95 -18.35 10.46
C ILE A 513 10.26 -16.97 10.99
N TYR A 514 9.88 -16.69 12.23
CA TYR A 514 10.20 -15.46 12.95
C TYR A 514 11.24 -15.75 14.03
N ILE A 515 12.28 -14.92 14.13
CA ILE A 515 13.32 -15.01 15.17
C ILE A 515 13.50 -13.59 15.72
N SER A 516 12.95 -13.31 16.89
CA SER A 516 13.05 -12.01 17.56
C SER A 516 14.19 -12.01 18.58
N PHE A 517 14.92 -10.93 18.60
CA PHE A 517 15.95 -10.63 19.58
C PHE A 517 15.52 -9.44 20.41
N ASP A 518 15.21 -9.63 21.68
CA ASP A 518 14.95 -8.56 22.63
C ASP A 518 16.22 -8.27 23.40
N ALA A 519 16.76 -7.05 23.24
CA ALA A 519 17.97 -6.58 23.93
C ALA A 519 17.76 -5.15 24.46
N ALA A 520 17.88 -4.98 25.75
CA ALA A 520 17.72 -3.65 26.39
C ALA A 520 18.66 -2.61 25.79
N GLN A 521 19.89 -3.02 25.48
CA GLN A 521 20.93 -2.18 24.88
C GLN A 521 20.62 -1.71 23.42
N PHE A 522 19.51 -2.17 22.84
CA PHE A 522 18.97 -1.67 21.59
C PHE A 522 17.73 -0.78 21.76
N SER A 523 17.28 -0.54 23.01
CA SER A 523 16.00 0.16 23.27
C SER A 523 16.02 1.10 24.49
N ASP A 524 17.03 1.05 25.34
CA ASP A 524 17.07 1.75 26.63
C ASP A 524 17.40 3.26 26.53
N SER A 525 17.98 3.70 25.44
CA SER A 525 18.34 5.10 25.20
C SER A 525 18.17 5.52 23.74
N LEU A 526 18.13 6.82 23.49
CA LEU A 526 18.11 7.37 22.12
C LEU A 526 19.35 6.94 21.33
N THR A 527 20.52 6.90 21.96
CA THR A 527 21.78 6.46 21.34
C THR A 527 21.71 4.99 20.94
N SER A 528 21.13 4.14 21.79
CA SER A 528 20.91 2.72 21.50
C SER A 528 19.96 2.50 20.32
N VAL A 529 18.88 3.27 20.25
CA VAL A 529 17.93 3.22 19.13
C VAL A 529 18.56 3.73 17.83
N ALA A 530 19.35 4.82 17.90
CA ALA A 530 20.10 5.36 16.77
C ALA A 530 21.13 4.35 16.24
N ALA A 531 21.92 3.75 17.14
CA ALA A 531 22.90 2.70 16.82
C ALA A 531 22.23 1.50 16.13
N LYS A 532 21.12 1.00 16.69
CA LYS A 532 20.33 -0.09 16.10
C LYS A 532 19.86 0.24 14.68
N ARG A 533 19.33 1.44 14.46
CA ARG A 533 18.79 1.82 13.13
C ARG A 533 19.89 1.88 12.06
N ILE A 534 21.04 2.47 12.39
CA ILE A 534 22.18 2.56 11.47
C ILE A 534 22.71 1.15 11.19
N TRP A 535 22.92 0.34 12.22
CA TRP A 535 23.41 -1.04 12.09
C TRP A 535 22.48 -1.91 11.27
N LEU A 536 21.15 -1.88 11.51
CA LEU A 536 20.16 -2.62 10.72
C LEU A 536 20.13 -2.17 9.26
N GLY A 537 20.31 -0.89 8.99
CA GLY A 537 20.42 -0.38 7.63
C GLY A 537 21.62 -0.98 6.89
N ALA A 538 22.80 -0.92 7.52
CA ALA A 538 24.03 -1.48 6.97
C ALA A 538 23.96 -3.02 6.80
N LEU A 539 23.34 -3.72 7.76
CA LEU A 539 23.14 -5.16 7.69
C LEU A 539 22.24 -5.55 6.50
N ASN A 540 21.09 -4.91 6.36
CA ASN A 540 20.17 -5.22 5.27
C ASN A 540 20.81 -4.98 3.90
N ASP A 541 21.58 -3.90 3.74
CA ASP A 541 22.29 -3.62 2.50
C ASP A 541 23.37 -4.69 2.19
N HIS A 542 24.13 -5.09 3.21
CA HIS A 542 25.13 -6.16 3.08
C HIS A 542 24.52 -7.49 2.65
N LEU A 543 23.31 -7.83 3.15
CA LEU A 543 22.66 -9.09 2.85
C LEU A 543 21.96 -9.11 1.48
N GLN A 544 21.57 -7.94 0.98
CA GLN A 544 20.74 -7.81 -0.22
C GLN A 544 21.37 -8.49 -1.44
N ALA A 545 22.59 -8.12 -1.81
CA ALA A 545 23.25 -8.72 -2.97
C ALA A 545 23.52 -10.23 -2.78
N LYS A 546 23.91 -10.63 -1.56
CA LYS A 546 24.27 -12.00 -1.24
C LYS A 546 23.10 -12.98 -1.32
N TYR A 547 21.91 -12.55 -0.83
CA TYR A 547 20.73 -13.42 -0.74
C TYR A 547 19.60 -13.03 -1.71
N TYR A 548 19.86 -12.13 -2.63
CA TYR A 548 18.88 -11.71 -3.65
C TYR A 548 18.26 -12.87 -4.42
N ARG A 549 19.05 -13.89 -4.73
CA ARG A 549 18.58 -15.08 -5.46
C ARG A 549 17.60 -15.93 -4.67
N ALA A 550 17.68 -15.91 -3.34
CA ALA A 550 16.67 -16.52 -2.50
C ALA A 550 15.32 -15.78 -2.67
N GLU A 551 15.34 -14.43 -2.69
CA GLU A 551 14.15 -13.62 -2.96
C GLU A 551 13.50 -13.98 -4.31
N ILE A 552 14.31 -14.11 -5.35
CA ILE A 552 13.83 -14.50 -6.70
C ILE A 552 13.23 -15.91 -6.70
N ALA A 553 13.78 -16.85 -5.89
CA ALA A 553 13.22 -18.20 -5.75
C ALA A 553 11.97 -18.29 -4.87
N GLY A 554 11.42 -17.16 -4.42
CA GLY A 554 10.24 -17.10 -3.56
C GLY A 554 10.55 -17.40 -2.08
N LEU A 555 11.83 -17.23 -1.67
CA LEU A 555 12.29 -17.29 -0.29
C LEU A 555 12.60 -15.86 0.19
N HIS A 556 11.62 -15.19 0.72
CA HIS A 556 11.73 -13.81 1.17
C HIS A 556 12.27 -13.73 2.59
N TYR A 557 13.04 -12.67 2.88
CA TYR A 557 13.44 -12.34 4.23
C TYR A 557 13.30 -10.86 4.54
N ARG A 558 13.15 -10.54 5.81
CA ARG A 558 13.12 -9.18 6.33
C ARG A 558 13.81 -9.14 7.68
N ILE A 559 14.66 -8.12 7.91
CA ILE A 559 15.21 -7.83 9.21
C ILE A 559 14.74 -6.42 9.58
N TYR A 560 13.93 -6.33 10.64
CA TYR A 560 13.31 -5.06 11.03
C TYR A 560 13.38 -4.82 12.53
N GLY A 561 13.58 -3.53 12.90
CA GLY A 561 13.61 -3.12 14.29
C GLY A 561 12.22 -3.00 14.90
N HIS A 562 12.11 -3.29 16.19
CA HIS A 562 10.93 -3.05 17.01
C HIS A 562 11.31 -2.43 18.37
N GLN A 563 10.33 -2.19 19.25
CA GLN A 563 10.51 -1.48 20.52
C GLN A 563 11.54 -2.15 21.44
N ALA A 564 11.70 -3.46 21.41
CA ALA A 564 12.57 -4.22 22.29
C ALA A 564 13.90 -4.67 21.63
N GLY A 565 14.00 -4.57 20.30
CA GLY A 565 15.16 -5.05 19.56
C GLY A 565 14.90 -5.14 18.06
N PHE A 566 15.03 -6.34 17.47
CA PHE A 566 14.75 -6.58 16.05
C PHE A 566 14.27 -8.01 15.82
N THR A 567 13.65 -8.22 14.66
CA THR A 567 13.17 -9.55 14.22
C THR A 567 13.77 -9.88 12.85
N LEU A 568 14.32 -11.09 12.73
CA LEU A 568 14.58 -11.76 11.46
C LEU A 568 13.34 -12.60 11.11
N HIS A 569 12.76 -12.32 9.95
CA HIS A 569 11.60 -13.03 9.43
C HIS A 569 11.93 -13.61 8.05
N THR A 570 11.72 -14.89 7.85
CA THR A 570 11.77 -15.53 6.53
C THR A 570 10.42 -16.12 6.18
N ARG A 571 10.05 -16.08 4.91
CA ARG A 571 8.82 -16.68 4.38
C ARG A 571 9.03 -17.23 2.98
N GLY A 572 8.25 -18.21 2.59
CA GLY A 572 8.28 -18.79 1.26
C GLY A 572 8.28 -20.29 1.27
N PHE A 573 8.86 -20.90 0.24
CA PHE A 573 8.92 -22.36 0.09
C PHE A 573 9.81 -23.00 1.15
N THR A 574 9.30 -24.04 1.83
CA THR A 574 9.94 -24.62 3.04
C THR A 574 11.24 -25.37 2.77
N ASN A 575 11.45 -25.87 1.55
CA ASN A 575 12.58 -26.73 1.18
C ASN A 575 13.97 -26.18 1.53
N GLN A 576 14.21 -24.88 1.29
CA GLN A 576 15.49 -24.24 1.56
C GLN A 576 15.41 -23.16 2.66
N GLN A 577 14.24 -22.98 3.26
CA GLN A 577 14.00 -21.85 4.17
C GLN A 577 14.76 -21.96 5.49
N THR A 578 14.87 -23.16 6.07
CA THR A 578 15.65 -23.36 7.30
C THR A 578 17.15 -23.14 7.08
N LEU A 579 17.67 -23.51 5.90
CA LEU A 579 19.04 -23.22 5.50
C LEU A 579 19.26 -21.72 5.39
N LEU A 580 18.38 -21.01 4.64
CA LEU A 580 18.43 -19.56 4.51
C LEU A 580 18.34 -18.86 5.88
N ALA A 581 17.42 -19.28 6.74
CA ALA A 581 17.26 -18.71 8.08
C ALA A 581 18.53 -18.88 8.93
N SER A 582 19.20 -20.04 8.86
CA SER A 582 20.48 -20.28 9.54
C SER A 582 21.60 -19.41 9.01
N GLN A 583 21.73 -19.29 7.68
CA GLN A 583 22.74 -18.45 7.04
C GLN A 583 22.54 -16.95 7.35
N LEU A 584 21.29 -16.48 7.36
CA LEU A 584 20.96 -15.11 7.74
C LEU A 584 21.26 -14.87 9.22
N LEU A 585 20.99 -15.84 10.10
CA LEU A 585 21.29 -15.74 11.51
C LEU A 585 22.80 -15.59 11.76
N ASP A 586 23.62 -16.40 11.09
CA ASP A 586 25.09 -16.29 11.19
C ASP A 586 25.57 -14.92 10.72
N ALA A 587 25.01 -14.43 9.63
CA ALA A 587 25.31 -13.09 9.13
C ALA A 587 24.89 -12.00 10.13
N VAL A 588 23.69 -12.06 10.71
CA VAL A 588 23.20 -11.12 11.73
C VAL A 588 24.14 -11.07 12.95
N LEU A 589 24.51 -12.22 13.46
CA LEU A 589 25.37 -12.33 14.65
C LEU A 589 26.82 -11.89 14.37
N GLY A 590 27.32 -12.19 13.17
CA GLY A 590 28.72 -11.91 12.79
C GLY A 590 28.95 -10.53 12.17
N PHE A 591 27.92 -9.86 11.63
CA PHE A 591 28.10 -8.64 10.85
C PHE A 591 28.56 -7.45 11.70
N ILE A 592 29.66 -6.86 11.29
CA ILE A 592 30.19 -5.59 11.79
C ILE A 592 30.38 -4.69 10.58
N PRO A 593 29.62 -3.58 10.44
CA PRO A 593 29.83 -2.66 9.34
C PRO A 593 31.20 -1.98 9.44
N ASP A 594 31.79 -1.65 8.32
CA ASP A 594 32.95 -0.75 8.31
C ASP A 594 32.50 0.71 8.52
N GLU A 595 33.46 1.63 8.70
CA GLU A 595 33.20 3.04 8.95
C GLU A 595 32.49 3.71 7.75
N ARG A 596 32.80 3.29 6.52
CA ARG A 596 32.14 3.79 5.30
C ARG A 596 30.65 3.43 5.27
N ALA A 597 30.32 2.16 5.54
CA ALA A 597 28.93 1.71 5.62
C ALA A 597 28.17 2.41 6.76
N PHE A 598 28.83 2.64 7.91
CA PHE A 598 28.25 3.40 9.02
C PHE A 598 27.89 4.83 8.59
N GLU A 599 28.84 5.60 8.03
CA GLU A 599 28.59 6.99 7.62
C GLU A 599 27.52 7.06 6.51
N HIS A 600 27.53 6.14 5.57
CA HIS A 600 26.53 6.05 4.53
C HIS A 600 25.12 5.86 5.12
N HIS A 601 24.94 4.84 5.96
CA HIS A 601 23.63 4.56 6.56
C HIS A 601 23.21 5.59 7.60
N LYS A 602 24.16 6.23 8.28
CA LYS A 602 23.90 7.41 9.13
C LYS A 602 23.27 8.54 8.30
N ALA A 603 23.88 8.88 7.16
CA ALA A 603 23.35 9.90 6.25
C ALA A 603 21.95 9.56 5.73
N LEU A 604 21.69 8.29 5.36
CA LEU A 604 20.36 7.82 4.93
C LEU A 604 19.32 7.92 6.04
N GLN A 605 19.67 7.60 7.29
CA GLN A 605 18.76 7.75 8.43
C GLN A 605 18.44 9.22 8.71
N ILE A 606 19.42 10.13 8.63
CA ILE A 606 19.21 11.58 8.75
C ILE A 606 18.22 12.05 7.66
N GLN A 607 18.46 11.70 6.40
CA GLN A 607 17.57 12.06 5.30
C GLN A 607 16.14 11.52 5.50
N SER A 608 16.00 10.27 5.91
CA SER A 608 14.71 9.64 6.18
C SER A 608 13.95 10.34 7.30
N LEU A 609 14.62 10.71 8.37
CA LEU A 609 14.02 11.45 9.48
C LEU A 609 13.60 12.86 9.06
N HIS A 610 14.42 13.60 8.32
CA HIS A 610 14.03 14.89 7.76
C HIS A 610 12.80 14.77 6.87
N ASN A 611 12.76 13.79 5.96
CA ASN A 611 11.58 13.56 5.12
C ASN A 611 10.34 13.22 5.94
N SER A 612 10.47 12.47 7.05
CA SER A 612 9.36 12.17 7.95
C SER A 612 8.75 13.42 8.62
N LEU A 613 9.56 14.46 8.82
CA LEU A 613 9.10 15.75 9.36
C LEU A 613 8.28 16.57 8.35
N LEU A 614 8.36 16.24 7.06
CA LEU A 614 7.56 16.86 5.99
C LEU A 614 6.23 16.14 5.73
N ASN A 615 5.94 15.04 6.46
CA ASN A 615 4.68 14.35 6.36
C ASN A 615 3.51 15.25 6.79
N LYS A 616 2.31 14.94 6.26
CA LYS A 616 1.06 15.64 6.57
C LYS A 616 0.81 15.73 8.09
N PRO A 617 0.22 16.82 8.57
CA PRO A 617 -0.04 17.02 10.01
C PRO A 617 -0.70 15.83 10.68
N THR A 618 -1.77 15.27 10.13
CA THR A 618 -2.46 14.11 10.72
C THR A 618 -1.52 12.91 10.92
N ASN A 619 -0.68 12.57 9.93
CA ASN A 619 0.28 11.46 10.04
C ASN A 619 1.30 11.71 11.15
N ARG A 620 1.76 12.96 11.28
CA ARG A 620 2.68 13.37 12.35
C ARG A 620 2.04 13.31 13.73
N LEU A 621 0.74 13.66 13.84
CA LEU A 621 0.01 13.52 15.10
C LEU A 621 -0.13 12.05 15.51
N PHE A 622 -0.46 11.13 14.58
CA PHE A 622 -0.52 9.69 14.90
C PHE A 622 0.84 9.09 15.25
N SER A 623 1.91 9.51 14.56
CA SER A 623 3.27 9.13 14.95
C SER A 623 3.60 9.61 16.38
N ARG A 624 3.22 10.84 16.73
CA ARG A 624 3.43 11.41 18.08
C ARG A 624 2.54 10.70 19.13
N LEU A 625 1.32 10.29 18.77
CA LEU A 625 0.46 9.48 19.63
C LEU A 625 1.18 8.20 20.05
N SER A 626 1.73 7.45 19.08
CA SER A 626 2.49 6.24 19.37
C SER A 626 3.70 6.51 20.28
N VAL A 627 4.41 7.62 20.08
CA VAL A 627 5.53 8.04 20.92
C VAL A 627 5.10 8.29 22.36
N LEU A 628 3.99 8.99 22.59
CA LEU A 628 3.51 9.31 23.96
C LEU A 628 2.90 8.10 24.66
N ILE A 629 2.24 7.23 23.92
CA ILE A 629 1.55 6.06 24.50
C ILE A 629 2.49 4.88 24.72
N GLN A 630 3.46 4.63 23.85
CA GLN A 630 4.36 3.49 23.96
C GLN A 630 5.70 3.91 24.61
N ARG A 631 6.06 3.25 25.68
CA ARG A 631 7.26 3.61 26.47
C ARG A 631 8.54 3.69 25.63
N ASN A 632 8.81 2.68 24.82
CA ASN A 632 10.08 2.53 24.08
C ASN A 632 10.02 3.03 22.63
N THR A 633 9.05 3.88 22.28
CA THR A 633 8.97 4.53 20.96
C THR A 633 9.51 5.94 21.04
N GLN A 634 10.39 6.33 20.13
CA GLN A 634 11.13 7.59 20.17
C GLN A 634 10.62 8.59 19.13
N ALA A 635 10.69 9.89 19.46
CA ALA A 635 10.28 10.93 18.54
C ALA A 635 11.34 11.15 17.42
N PRO A 636 10.92 11.33 16.16
CA PRO A 636 11.84 11.57 15.06
C PRO A 636 12.77 12.75 15.27
N VAL A 637 12.30 13.84 15.89
CA VAL A 637 13.10 15.05 16.15
C VAL A 637 14.22 14.77 17.17
N GLU A 638 13.89 14.12 18.29
CA GLU A 638 14.87 13.77 19.33
C GLU A 638 15.91 12.77 18.83
N LEU A 639 15.46 11.85 17.96
CA LEU A 639 16.33 10.85 17.36
C LEU A 639 17.28 11.44 16.33
N LEU A 640 16.83 12.47 15.59
CA LEU A 640 17.65 13.18 14.60
C LEU A 640 18.90 13.79 15.25
N ASP A 641 18.73 14.55 16.34
CA ASP A 641 19.83 15.17 17.07
C ASP A 641 20.90 14.16 17.52
N VAL A 642 20.44 12.97 17.94
CA VAL A 642 21.35 11.89 18.38
C VAL A 642 22.04 11.21 17.20
N ILE A 643 21.30 10.94 16.09
CA ILE A 643 21.90 10.31 14.91
C ILE A 643 22.97 11.22 14.28
N GLU A 644 22.75 12.53 14.22
CA GLU A 644 23.73 13.48 13.69
C GLU A 644 25.07 13.44 14.47
N ASN A 645 25.03 13.17 15.77
CA ASN A 645 26.18 13.22 16.65
C ASN A 645 26.80 11.88 17.04
N ILE A 646 26.11 10.73 16.78
CA ILE A 646 26.62 9.40 17.12
C ILE A 646 27.88 9.06 16.32
N SER A 647 28.89 8.53 17.02
CA SER A 647 30.13 8.06 16.41
C SER A 647 30.07 6.56 16.05
N TYR A 648 30.93 6.15 15.12
CA TYR A 648 31.12 4.74 14.75
C TYR A 648 31.41 3.84 15.96
N ASN A 649 32.32 4.31 16.87
CA ASN A 649 32.68 3.57 18.06
C ASN A 649 31.53 3.41 19.07
N GLU A 650 30.64 4.40 19.17
CA GLU A 650 29.43 4.29 20.01
C GLU A 650 28.44 3.29 19.44
N MET A 651 28.24 3.30 18.13
CA MET A 651 27.40 2.31 17.48
C MET A 651 27.93 0.88 17.71
N LEU A 652 29.25 0.66 17.55
CA LEU A 652 29.87 -0.64 17.82
C LEU A 652 29.73 -1.08 19.27
N ARG A 653 29.88 -0.17 20.24
CA ARG A 653 29.67 -0.48 21.68
C ARG A 653 28.22 -0.90 21.94
N CYS A 654 27.24 -0.16 21.44
CA CYS A 654 25.83 -0.51 21.59
C CYS A 654 25.53 -1.88 20.97
N ARG A 655 26.05 -2.13 19.76
CA ARG A 655 25.87 -3.42 19.08
C ARG A 655 26.50 -4.56 19.88
N SER A 656 27.74 -4.43 20.34
CA SER A 656 28.43 -5.48 21.10
C SER A 656 27.71 -5.77 22.40
N ALA A 657 27.33 -4.75 23.17
CA ALA A 657 26.60 -4.90 24.42
C ALA A 657 25.22 -5.57 24.22
N ALA A 658 24.55 -5.28 23.11
CA ALA A 658 23.26 -5.91 22.80
C ALA A 658 23.37 -7.40 22.51
N PHE A 659 24.49 -7.87 21.94
CA PHE A 659 24.72 -9.29 21.67
C PHE A 659 25.43 -10.04 22.83
N GLU A 660 25.77 -9.36 23.92
CA GLU A 660 26.27 -10.00 25.15
C GLU A 660 25.14 -10.61 25.99
N HIS A 661 23.93 -10.01 25.94
CA HIS A 661 22.77 -10.48 26.69
C HIS A 661 21.46 -10.10 25.99
N TYR A 662 20.74 -11.09 25.48
CA TYR A 662 19.49 -10.92 24.77
C TYR A 662 18.55 -12.09 24.98
N PHE A 663 17.25 -11.87 24.85
CA PHE A 663 16.22 -12.91 24.81
C PHE A 663 15.87 -13.24 23.37
N VAL A 664 15.69 -14.52 23.07
CA VAL A 664 15.25 -15.00 21.75
C VAL A 664 13.86 -15.61 21.86
N GLU A 665 12.94 -15.11 21.05
CA GLU A 665 11.65 -15.76 20.81
C GLU A 665 11.54 -16.11 19.32
N ALA A 666 11.40 -17.41 19.03
CA ALA A 666 11.29 -17.91 17.66
C ALA A 666 9.96 -18.61 17.44
N PHE A 667 9.40 -18.43 16.23
CA PHE A 667 8.15 -19.05 15.82
C PHE A 667 8.28 -19.59 14.40
N MET A 668 7.92 -20.85 14.20
CA MET A 668 7.92 -21.55 12.93
C MET A 668 6.50 -22.02 12.62
N HIS A 669 5.93 -21.61 11.49
CA HIS A 669 4.57 -21.95 11.08
C HIS A 669 4.50 -22.25 9.59
N GLY A 670 3.96 -23.39 9.23
CA GLY A 670 3.75 -23.76 7.82
C GLY A 670 3.92 -25.25 7.55
N ASN A 671 4.50 -25.56 6.39
CA ASN A 671 4.64 -26.91 5.88
C ASN A 671 5.92 -27.61 6.38
N TRP A 672 5.97 -27.93 7.67
CA TRP A 672 7.04 -28.74 8.28
C TRP A 672 6.48 -29.79 9.22
N ALA A 673 7.20 -30.88 9.39
CA ALA A 673 6.95 -31.84 10.44
C ALA A 673 7.48 -31.34 11.80
N SER A 674 6.88 -31.81 12.89
CA SER A 674 7.31 -31.43 14.25
C SER A 674 8.75 -31.80 14.54
N GLU A 675 9.26 -32.91 13.98
CA GLU A 675 10.65 -33.33 14.11
C GLU A 675 11.63 -32.39 13.38
N GLU A 676 11.26 -31.88 12.21
CA GLU A 676 12.04 -30.86 11.50
C GLU A 676 12.12 -29.58 12.31
N ALA A 677 10.98 -29.15 12.90
CA ALA A 677 10.93 -27.98 13.78
C ALA A 677 11.82 -28.15 15.03
N LYS A 678 11.84 -29.32 15.65
CA LYS A 678 12.75 -29.66 16.80
C LYS A 678 14.21 -29.60 16.37
N ALA A 679 14.54 -30.17 15.22
CA ALA A 679 15.91 -30.17 14.70
C ALA A 679 16.37 -28.74 14.40
N PHE A 680 15.53 -27.93 13.75
CA PHE A 680 15.80 -26.51 13.49
C PHE A 680 15.94 -25.73 14.79
N SER A 681 15.06 -25.92 15.78
CA SER A 681 15.16 -25.29 17.10
C SER A 681 16.48 -25.57 17.79
N THR A 682 16.97 -26.83 17.73
CA THR A 682 18.26 -27.23 18.29
C THR A 682 19.43 -26.53 17.60
N SER A 683 19.39 -26.46 16.26
CA SER A 683 20.38 -25.73 15.47
C SER A 683 20.36 -24.24 15.82
N LEU A 684 19.19 -23.61 15.81
CA LEU A 684 19.01 -22.19 16.14
C LEU A 684 19.54 -21.84 17.53
N HIS A 685 19.23 -22.68 18.55
CA HIS A 685 19.70 -22.47 19.90
C HIS A 685 21.24 -22.56 20.01
N SER A 686 21.88 -23.42 19.21
CA SER A 686 23.34 -23.55 19.21
C SER A 686 24.07 -22.29 18.72
N HIS A 687 23.42 -21.46 17.89
CA HIS A 687 23.93 -20.16 17.42
C HIS A 687 23.70 -19.04 18.45
N CYS A 688 22.68 -19.15 19.28
CA CYS A 688 22.27 -18.12 20.27
C CYS A 688 22.91 -18.33 21.64
N LYS A 689 24.27 -18.48 21.70
CA LYS A 689 25.01 -18.84 22.92
C LYS A 689 24.83 -17.85 24.10
N ASN A 690 24.58 -16.58 23.82
CA ASN A 690 24.42 -15.51 24.82
C ASN A 690 22.95 -15.22 25.16
N ALA A 691 22.03 -16.08 24.70
CA ALA A 691 20.62 -15.95 25.04
C ALA A 691 20.39 -16.10 26.55
N GLY A 692 19.74 -15.13 27.16
CA GLY A 692 19.47 -15.08 28.60
C GLY A 692 18.35 -14.08 28.93
N GLY A 693 17.84 -14.14 30.15
CA GLY A 693 16.77 -13.25 30.59
C GLY A 693 15.38 -13.64 30.06
N GLY A 694 14.54 -12.64 29.86
CA GLY A 694 13.16 -12.82 29.37
C GLY A 694 12.76 -11.70 28.42
N PRO A 695 11.54 -11.78 27.86
CA PRO A 695 11.05 -10.76 26.94
C PRO A 695 10.97 -9.39 27.62
N LEU A 696 11.33 -8.34 26.88
CA LEU A 696 11.24 -6.96 27.37
C LEU A 696 9.79 -6.47 27.37
N SER A 697 9.43 -5.73 28.44
CA SER A 697 8.09 -5.16 28.58
C SER A 697 7.80 -4.13 27.47
N ARG A 698 6.61 -4.22 26.91
CA ARG A 698 6.04 -3.27 25.95
C ARG A 698 5.00 -2.39 26.60
N ALA A 699 5.40 -1.71 27.66
CA ALA A 699 4.52 -0.92 28.52
C ALA A 699 3.79 0.22 27.76
N VAL A 700 2.56 0.50 28.16
CA VAL A 700 1.69 1.53 27.62
C VAL A 700 1.44 2.59 28.69
N SER A 701 1.60 3.87 28.34
CA SER A 701 1.31 5.00 29.27
C SER A 701 -0.13 4.98 29.72
N LYS A 702 -0.36 5.12 31.03
CA LYS A 702 -1.70 5.18 31.62
C LYS A 702 -2.14 6.63 31.70
N LEU A 703 -2.98 7.05 30.76
CA LEU A 703 -3.52 8.41 30.73
C LEU A 703 -4.45 8.67 31.94
N PRO A 704 -4.42 9.88 32.53
CA PRO A 704 -5.29 10.22 33.65
C PRO A 704 -6.76 10.31 33.21
N VAL A 705 -7.65 9.76 34.03
CA VAL A 705 -9.10 9.90 33.89
C VAL A 705 -9.58 11.22 34.48
N GLY A 706 -10.61 11.83 33.94
CA GLY A 706 -11.18 13.08 34.43
C GLY A 706 -10.42 14.33 34.06
N GLY A 707 -9.53 14.24 33.04
CA GLY A 707 -8.80 15.39 32.55
C GLY A 707 -8.13 15.12 31.19
N THR A 708 -8.17 16.15 30.36
CA THR A 708 -7.59 16.10 29.03
C THR A 708 -6.13 16.58 29.06
N LEU A 709 -5.21 15.78 28.51
CA LEU A 709 -3.84 16.20 28.25
C LEU A 709 -3.72 16.79 26.83
N TYR A 710 -2.89 17.81 26.71
CA TYR A 710 -2.67 18.50 25.42
C TYR A 710 -1.21 18.42 25.01
N HIS A 711 -0.95 18.21 23.70
CA HIS A 711 0.39 18.24 23.15
C HIS A 711 0.39 18.83 21.75
N GLU A 712 1.18 19.89 21.55
CA GLU A 712 1.37 20.49 20.23
C GLU A 712 2.49 19.78 19.46
N VAL A 713 2.21 19.46 18.19
CA VAL A 713 3.20 18.95 17.25
C VAL A 713 3.48 20.04 16.22
N LEU A 714 4.69 20.58 16.24
CA LEU A 714 5.10 21.59 15.26
C LEU A 714 5.23 20.94 13.88
N CYS A 715 4.41 21.38 12.95
CA CYS A 715 4.44 20.96 11.55
C CYS A 715 4.69 22.18 10.66
N ASN A 716 5.56 22.04 9.67
CA ASN A 716 5.73 23.07 8.63
C ASN A 716 4.66 22.85 7.54
N HIS A 717 3.43 23.22 7.87
CA HIS A 717 2.26 23.07 7.01
C HIS A 717 1.20 24.11 7.36
N ASP A 718 0.49 24.64 6.37
CA ASP A 718 -0.51 25.69 6.57
C ASP A 718 -1.80 25.16 7.25
N ASP A 719 -2.12 23.88 7.04
CA ASP A 719 -3.30 23.27 7.64
C ASP A 719 -3.13 23.05 9.13
N SER A 720 -4.21 23.23 9.86
CA SER A 720 -4.34 22.72 11.21
C SER A 720 -4.75 21.25 11.21
N ALA A 721 -4.44 20.53 12.28
CA ALA A 721 -4.93 19.18 12.50
C ALA A 721 -5.13 18.93 13.99
N VAL A 722 -6.10 18.07 14.30
CA VAL A 722 -6.38 17.62 15.67
C VAL A 722 -6.62 16.11 15.66
N VAL A 723 -6.04 15.42 16.65
CA VAL A 723 -6.35 14.04 17.01
C VAL A 723 -6.77 14.02 18.48
N LEU A 724 -7.99 13.67 18.75
CA LEU A 724 -8.51 13.37 20.10
C LEU A 724 -8.43 11.86 20.30
N TYR A 725 -7.62 11.41 21.24
CA TYR A 725 -7.45 10.01 21.59
C TYR A 725 -8.06 9.71 22.95
N LEU A 726 -8.92 8.70 23.00
CA LEU A 726 -9.60 8.21 24.19
C LEU A 726 -9.06 6.83 24.53
N GLN A 727 -8.30 6.73 25.63
CA GLN A 727 -7.72 5.48 26.11
C GLN A 727 -8.69 4.78 27.06
N ALA A 728 -9.00 3.53 26.81
CA ALA A 728 -9.81 2.71 27.69
C ALA A 728 -9.15 2.51 29.07
N PRO A 729 -9.93 2.25 30.13
CA PRO A 729 -9.40 2.07 31.49
C PRO A 729 -8.60 0.79 31.69
N SER A 730 -8.81 -0.22 30.86
CA SER A 730 -8.10 -1.51 30.96
C SER A 730 -7.99 -2.24 29.61
N PRO A 731 -7.06 -3.20 29.45
CA PRO A 731 -6.97 -4.06 28.28
C PRO A 731 -7.96 -5.23 28.28
N SER A 732 -9.03 -5.16 29.08
CA SER A 732 -10.04 -6.21 29.18
C SER A 732 -10.81 -6.40 27.87
N LEU A 733 -11.32 -7.62 27.64
CA LEU A 733 -12.17 -7.90 26.48
C LEU A 733 -13.44 -7.03 26.48
N THR A 734 -13.97 -6.69 27.66
CA THR A 734 -15.14 -5.82 27.79
C THR A 734 -14.84 -4.40 27.33
N ASP A 735 -13.76 -3.77 27.84
CA ASP A 735 -13.38 -2.42 27.42
C ASP A 735 -12.97 -2.39 25.93
N THR A 736 -12.34 -3.45 25.44
CA THR A 736 -12.02 -3.61 24.02
C THR A 736 -13.30 -3.65 23.17
N ALA A 737 -14.27 -4.50 23.54
CA ALA A 737 -15.54 -4.62 22.84
C ALA A 737 -16.33 -3.31 22.84
N LEU A 738 -16.42 -2.64 23.99
CA LEU A 738 -17.13 -1.36 24.12
C LEU A 738 -16.50 -0.25 23.26
N CYS A 739 -15.15 -0.17 23.21
CA CYS A 739 -14.46 0.78 22.34
C CYS A 739 -14.72 0.50 20.86
N MET A 740 -14.64 -0.76 20.43
CA MET A 740 -14.89 -1.14 19.02
C MET A 740 -16.33 -0.84 18.61
N VAL A 741 -17.30 -1.20 19.46
CA VAL A 741 -18.73 -0.97 19.18
C VAL A 741 -19.03 0.52 19.11
N LEU A 742 -18.56 1.31 20.08
CA LEU A 742 -18.84 2.73 20.12
C LEU A 742 -18.18 3.48 18.96
N GLU A 743 -16.94 3.12 18.61
CA GLU A 743 -16.26 3.70 17.44
C GLU A 743 -17.05 3.42 16.16
N GLN A 744 -17.47 2.18 15.94
CA GLN A 744 -18.26 1.79 14.77
C GLN A 744 -19.62 2.52 14.72
N MET A 745 -20.27 2.76 15.85
CA MET A 745 -21.50 3.54 15.90
C MET A 745 -21.29 4.99 15.51
N LEU A 746 -20.18 5.58 15.91
CA LEU A 746 -19.90 7.00 15.72
C LEU A 746 -19.21 7.35 14.39
N ALA A 747 -18.60 6.39 13.71
CA ALA A 747 -17.76 6.63 12.53
C ALA A 747 -18.51 7.36 11.40
N ALA A 748 -19.60 6.79 10.91
CA ALA A 748 -20.38 7.40 9.82
C ALA A 748 -21.03 8.73 10.22
N PRO A 749 -21.69 8.87 11.40
CA PRO A 749 -22.22 10.15 11.86
C PRO A 749 -21.16 11.23 12.05
N PHE A 750 -19.98 10.88 12.57
CA PHE A 750 -18.84 11.80 12.70
C PHE A 750 -18.40 12.36 11.36
N PHE A 751 -18.21 11.48 10.40
CA PHE A 751 -17.82 11.85 9.04
C PHE A 751 -18.89 12.76 8.39
N ASN A 752 -20.16 12.33 8.44
CA ASN A 752 -21.25 13.08 7.81
C ASN A 752 -21.42 14.46 8.41
N SER A 753 -21.45 14.56 9.74
CA SER A 753 -21.64 15.84 10.42
C SER A 753 -20.49 16.81 10.20
N LEU A 754 -19.23 16.35 10.39
CA LEU A 754 -18.08 17.26 10.43
C LEU A 754 -17.46 17.52 9.04
N ARG A 755 -17.54 16.54 8.13
CA ARG A 755 -17.04 16.70 6.76
C ARG A 755 -18.12 17.17 5.80
N THR A 756 -19.29 16.52 5.77
CA THR A 756 -20.30 16.77 4.74
C THR A 756 -21.16 17.97 5.06
N GLU A 757 -21.70 18.06 6.29
CA GLU A 757 -22.60 19.13 6.68
C GLU A 757 -21.86 20.40 7.09
N GLN A 758 -20.90 20.30 8.00
CA GLN A 758 -20.15 21.44 8.53
C GLN A 758 -18.92 21.80 7.70
N GLN A 759 -18.45 20.94 6.81
CA GLN A 759 -17.30 21.16 5.91
C GLN A 759 -16.04 21.63 6.64
N LEU A 760 -15.77 21.11 7.83
CA LEU A 760 -14.68 21.58 8.68
C LEU A 760 -13.29 21.19 8.15
N GLY A 761 -13.18 20.11 7.37
CA GLY A 761 -11.91 19.64 6.85
C GLY A 761 -12.07 18.56 5.79
N TYR A 762 -11.01 18.29 5.07
CA TYR A 762 -10.98 17.27 4.01
C TYR A 762 -10.47 15.90 4.48
N ILE A 763 -9.74 15.84 5.59
CA ILE A 763 -9.46 14.61 6.31
C ILE A 763 -10.29 14.63 7.59
N VAL A 764 -11.28 13.78 7.67
CA VAL A 764 -12.15 13.61 8.84
C VAL A 764 -12.38 12.13 9.05
N GLY A 765 -12.23 11.63 10.25
CA GLY A 765 -12.45 10.22 10.50
C GLY A 765 -12.32 9.83 11.97
N THR A 766 -12.63 8.56 12.20
CA THR A 766 -12.47 7.88 13.49
C THR A 766 -11.66 6.62 13.30
N GLY A 767 -11.27 5.96 14.38
CA GLY A 767 -10.62 4.67 14.32
C GLY A 767 -10.47 4.03 15.70
N TYR A 768 -10.59 2.70 15.74
CA TYR A 768 -10.14 1.91 16.86
C TYR A 768 -8.61 1.78 16.78
N VAL A 769 -7.89 2.41 17.71
CA VAL A 769 -6.42 2.55 17.70
C VAL A 769 -5.82 1.96 18.98
N PRO A 770 -5.69 0.62 19.07
CA PRO A 770 -5.06 -0.02 20.21
C PRO A 770 -3.54 0.15 20.20
N HIS A 771 -2.92 0.25 21.38
CA HIS A 771 -1.47 0.23 21.55
C HIS A 771 -1.08 -0.96 22.43
N ASN A 772 -0.27 -1.89 21.93
CA ASN A 772 0.13 -3.13 22.62
C ASN A 772 -1.09 -3.82 23.33
N GLN A 773 -2.16 -4.02 22.57
CA GLN A 773 -3.48 -4.54 23.00
C GLN A 773 -4.28 -3.67 23.99
N HIS A 774 -3.75 -2.55 24.45
CA HIS A 774 -4.54 -1.63 25.26
C HIS A 774 -5.50 -0.84 24.34
N PRO A 775 -6.83 -0.95 24.51
CA PRO A 775 -7.79 -0.35 23.58
C PRO A 775 -7.84 1.17 23.67
N GLY A 776 -8.12 1.81 22.55
CA GLY A 776 -8.36 3.24 22.46
C GLY A 776 -9.07 3.60 21.16
N MET A 777 -9.69 4.76 21.15
CA MET A 777 -10.39 5.34 20.03
C MET A 777 -9.76 6.68 19.66
N ALA A 778 -9.60 6.94 18.37
CA ALA A 778 -9.13 8.22 17.86
C ALA A 778 -10.20 8.88 16.99
N PHE A 779 -10.35 10.19 17.16
CA PHE A 779 -11.16 11.06 16.32
C PHE A 779 -10.24 12.12 15.76
N TYR A 780 -10.29 12.39 14.45
CA TYR A 780 -9.30 13.29 13.84
C TYR A 780 -9.87 14.11 12.70
N ILE A 781 -9.35 15.36 12.59
CA ILE A 781 -9.67 16.29 11.51
C ILE A 781 -8.41 17.03 11.09
N GLN A 782 -8.20 17.23 9.78
CA GLN A 782 -7.25 18.16 9.21
C GLN A 782 -7.97 19.17 8.32
N SER A 783 -7.63 20.45 8.47
CA SER A 783 -8.36 21.57 7.87
C SER A 783 -7.45 22.70 7.39
N PRO A 784 -7.67 23.22 6.19
CA PRO A 784 -7.02 24.44 5.73
C PRO A 784 -7.74 25.73 6.20
N GLN A 785 -8.94 25.62 6.78
CA GLN A 785 -9.86 26.74 7.04
C GLN A 785 -10.14 27.00 8.52
N CYS A 786 -10.06 25.97 9.38
CA CYS A 786 -10.43 26.05 10.78
C CYS A 786 -9.20 25.98 11.69
N SER A 787 -9.20 26.70 12.80
CA SER A 787 -8.16 26.57 13.82
C SER A 787 -8.25 25.26 14.61
N PRO A 788 -7.17 24.76 15.23
CA PRO A 788 -7.23 23.56 16.05
C PRO A 788 -8.25 23.64 17.18
N LYS A 789 -8.45 24.83 17.75
CA LYS A 789 -9.45 25.05 18.78
C LYS A 789 -10.86 24.85 18.25
N GLN A 790 -11.19 25.45 17.11
CA GLN A 790 -12.50 25.28 16.45
C GLN A 790 -12.78 23.83 16.10
N LEU A 791 -11.75 23.11 15.59
CA LEU A 791 -11.88 21.69 15.27
C LEU A 791 -12.17 20.87 16.53
N LEU A 792 -11.41 21.09 17.62
CA LEU A 792 -11.61 20.37 18.87
C LEU A 792 -12.98 20.70 19.48
N ASP A 793 -13.40 21.97 19.47
CA ASP A 793 -14.71 22.39 19.99
C ASP A 793 -15.85 21.69 19.24
N ALA A 794 -15.76 21.62 17.89
CA ALA A 794 -16.74 20.90 17.06
C ALA A 794 -16.76 19.39 17.33
N MET A 795 -15.58 18.75 17.42
CA MET A 795 -15.43 17.32 17.75
C MET A 795 -16.03 17.02 19.13
N THR A 796 -15.74 17.86 20.11
CA THR A 796 -16.21 17.67 21.49
C THR A 796 -17.73 17.89 21.58
N ALA A 797 -18.26 18.89 20.88
CA ALA A 797 -19.69 19.13 20.80
C ALA A 797 -20.44 17.96 20.16
N PHE A 798 -19.92 17.45 19.03
CA PHE A 798 -20.45 16.26 18.38
C PHE A 798 -20.44 15.06 19.32
N LEU A 799 -19.31 14.75 19.93
CA LEU A 799 -19.18 13.61 20.84
C LEU A 799 -20.12 13.74 22.03
N PHE A 800 -20.20 14.91 22.65
CA PHE A 800 -21.10 15.16 23.79
C PHE A 800 -22.55 14.92 23.38
N GLN A 801 -22.99 15.41 22.24
CA GLN A 801 -24.34 15.20 21.74
C GLN A 801 -24.58 13.70 21.47
N GLN A 802 -23.77 13.05 20.67
CA GLN A 802 -24.00 11.65 20.24
C GLN A 802 -23.91 10.67 21.43
N LEU A 803 -23.01 10.89 22.37
CA LEU A 803 -22.88 10.05 23.57
C LEU A 803 -24.07 10.19 24.53
N ASN A 804 -24.69 11.37 24.62
CA ASN A 804 -25.92 11.55 25.42
C ASN A 804 -27.17 11.05 24.68
N GLU A 805 -27.18 11.08 23.36
CA GLU A 805 -28.28 10.63 22.51
C GLU A 805 -28.04 9.19 21.97
N ILE A 806 -27.19 8.42 22.61
CA ILE A 806 -26.75 7.08 22.14
C ILE A 806 -27.92 6.11 21.93
N GLU A 807 -29.05 6.35 22.59
CA GLU A 807 -30.30 5.59 22.44
C GLU A 807 -30.80 5.56 20.98
N PHE A 808 -30.48 6.58 20.21
CA PHE A 808 -30.82 6.61 18.78
C PHE A 808 -30.24 5.43 18.00
N TYR A 809 -29.09 4.89 18.43
CA TYR A 809 -28.43 3.76 17.77
C TYR A 809 -28.99 2.39 18.17
N ARG A 810 -29.91 2.30 19.10
CA ARG A 810 -30.52 1.03 19.57
C ARG A 810 -31.14 0.26 18.42
N PHE A 811 -31.76 0.95 17.46
CA PHE A 811 -32.35 0.33 16.28
C PHE A 811 -31.28 -0.32 15.35
N TYR A 812 -30.10 0.29 15.23
CA TYR A 812 -29.00 -0.17 14.38
C TYR A 812 -28.07 -1.17 15.08
N TRP A 813 -28.18 -1.28 16.40
CA TRP A 813 -27.29 -2.10 17.21
C TRP A 813 -27.20 -3.56 16.73
N PRO A 814 -28.28 -4.31 16.42
CA PRO A 814 -28.19 -5.69 15.97
C PRO A 814 -27.35 -5.84 14.70
N THR A 815 -27.44 -4.89 13.78
CA THR A 815 -26.68 -4.88 12.54
C THR A 815 -25.18 -4.59 12.78
N ILE A 816 -24.88 -3.60 13.61
CA ILE A 816 -23.51 -3.25 14.01
C ILE A 816 -22.85 -4.43 14.73
N GLN A 817 -23.55 -5.03 15.67
CA GLN A 817 -23.10 -6.20 16.40
C GLN A 817 -22.74 -7.35 15.44
N GLN A 818 -23.64 -7.68 14.52
CA GLN A 818 -23.43 -8.75 13.56
C GLN A 818 -22.24 -8.49 12.62
N ASN A 819 -22.09 -7.25 12.16
CA ASN A 819 -20.97 -6.86 11.30
C ASN A 819 -19.62 -6.98 12.02
N LEU A 820 -19.53 -6.53 13.26
CA LEU A 820 -18.31 -6.65 14.06
C LEU A 820 -17.97 -8.10 14.37
N ILE A 821 -18.97 -8.94 14.69
CA ILE A 821 -18.75 -10.38 14.91
C ILE A 821 -18.22 -11.02 13.61
N LYS A 822 -18.85 -10.74 12.49
CA LYS A 822 -18.41 -11.25 11.17
C LYS A 822 -16.96 -10.84 10.86
N GLN A 823 -16.60 -9.58 11.12
CA GLN A 823 -15.24 -9.08 10.92
C GLN A 823 -14.21 -9.78 11.81
N LEU A 824 -14.55 -10.05 13.09
CA LEU A 824 -13.67 -10.74 14.02
C LEU A 824 -13.52 -12.24 13.74
N GLU A 825 -14.55 -12.85 13.17
CA GLU A 825 -14.58 -14.26 12.77
C GLU A 825 -14.08 -14.49 11.34
N GLU A 826 -13.71 -13.42 10.62
CA GLU A 826 -13.15 -13.53 9.27
C GLU A 826 -11.90 -14.43 9.28
N ARG A 827 -11.87 -15.42 8.38
CA ARG A 827 -10.75 -16.33 8.26
C ARG A 827 -9.55 -15.64 7.64
N ASP A 828 -8.37 -16.01 8.11
CA ASP A 828 -7.14 -15.57 7.45
C ASP A 828 -7.16 -15.99 5.97
N LEU A 829 -6.88 -15.05 5.07
CA LEU A 829 -6.93 -15.28 3.63
C LEU A 829 -5.65 -15.94 3.09
N THR A 830 -4.51 -15.77 3.79
CA THR A 830 -3.22 -16.30 3.39
C THR A 830 -2.50 -16.93 4.57
N LEU A 831 -1.58 -17.86 4.27
CA LEU A 831 -0.71 -18.47 5.28
C LEU A 831 0.05 -17.39 6.06
N SER A 832 0.64 -16.41 5.35
CA SER A 832 1.40 -15.33 5.97
C SER A 832 0.55 -14.44 6.88
N MET A 833 -0.72 -14.15 6.54
CA MET A 833 -1.64 -13.42 7.43
C MET A 833 -1.87 -14.18 8.73
N LYS A 834 -2.11 -15.48 8.63
CA LYS A 834 -2.28 -16.35 9.80
C LYS A 834 -1.00 -16.40 10.64
N SER A 835 0.15 -16.59 10.00
CA SER A 835 1.45 -16.58 10.68
C SER A 835 1.71 -15.27 11.42
N GLN A 836 1.44 -14.14 10.77
CA GLN A 836 1.60 -12.81 11.37
C GLN A 836 0.65 -12.60 12.55
N ARG A 837 -0.61 -12.99 12.43
CA ARG A 837 -1.59 -12.90 13.53
C ARG A 837 -1.12 -13.72 14.74
N LEU A 838 -0.68 -14.96 14.51
CA LEU A 838 -0.15 -15.84 15.56
C LEU A 838 1.13 -15.27 16.19
N TRP A 839 2.02 -14.69 15.37
CA TRP A 839 3.23 -14.02 15.84
C TRP A 839 2.92 -12.78 16.69
N VAL A 840 1.93 -11.96 16.29
CA VAL A 840 1.48 -10.81 17.07
C VAL A 840 0.88 -11.27 18.40
N SER A 841 0.11 -12.37 18.42
CA SER A 841 -0.41 -12.96 19.66
C SER A 841 0.71 -13.35 20.62
N LEU A 842 1.79 -13.99 20.14
CA LEU A 842 2.97 -14.30 20.96
C LEU A 842 3.61 -13.03 21.53
N GLY A 843 3.86 -12.03 20.69
CA GLY A 843 4.47 -10.76 21.10
C GLY A 843 3.63 -9.95 22.09
N THR A 844 2.32 -10.19 22.15
CA THR A 844 1.38 -9.52 23.07
C THR A 844 0.93 -10.42 24.23
N GLN A 845 1.55 -11.62 24.36
CA GLN A 845 1.28 -12.61 25.39
C GLN A 845 -0.16 -13.16 25.39
N ASP A 846 -0.82 -13.15 24.23
CA ASP A 846 -2.08 -13.89 24.02
C ASP A 846 -1.75 -15.34 23.61
N LEU A 847 -1.42 -16.16 24.61
CA LEU A 847 -0.97 -17.54 24.41
C LEU A 847 -2.10 -18.56 24.18
N GLU A 848 -3.34 -18.13 24.19
CA GLU A 848 -4.48 -18.96 23.80
C GLU A 848 -4.83 -18.83 22.32
N PHE A 849 -4.30 -17.82 21.61
CA PHE A 849 -4.47 -17.59 20.16
C PHE A 849 -5.94 -17.46 19.69
N ASN A 850 -6.84 -17.13 20.61
CA ASN A 850 -8.30 -17.09 20.37
C ASN A 850 -8.94 -15.76 20.77
N ARG A 851 -8.14 -14.70 20.91
CA ARG A 851 -8.62 -13.37 21.34
C ARG A 851 -9.77 -12.86 20.49
N ASN A 852 -9.70 -12.98 19.17
CA ASN A 852 -10.78 -12.54 18.26
C ASN A 852 -12.08 -13.31 18.52
N ALA A 853 -12.00 -14.63 18.69
CA ALA A 853 -13.17 -15.44 19.00
C ALA A 853 -13.79 -15.08 20.37
N LYS A 854 -12.95 -14.90 21.39
CA LYS A 854 -13.41 -14.42 22.71
C LYS A 854 -14.03 -13.02 22.64
N LEU A 855 -13.48 -12.16 21.81
CA LEU A 855 -13.99 -10.81 21.60
C LEU A 855 -15.34 -10.83 20.86
N ALA A 856 -15.47 -11.66 19.83
CA ALA A 856 -16.73 -11.89 19.13
C ALA A 856 -17.83 -12.42 20.08
N GLU A 857 -17.50 -13.39 20.91
CA GLU A 857 -18.41 -13.89 21.96
C GLU A 857 -18.78 -12.79 22.98
N ARG A 858 -17.82 -11.94 23.38
CA ARG A 858 -18.10 -10.82 24.28
C ARG A 858 -19.00 -9.78 23.62
N ILE A 859 -18.78 -9.44 22.35
CA ILE A 859 -19.65 -8.53 21.60
C ILE A 859 -21.05 -9.12 21.45
N LYS A 860 -21.18 -10.41 21.18
CA LYS A 860 -22.46 -11.11 21.10
C LYS A 860 -23.23 -11.05 22.44
N GLY A 861 -22.52 -11.13 23.55
CA GLY A 861 -23.10 -11.02 24.89
C GLY A 861 -23.27 -9.59 25.44
N LEU A 862 -22.88 -8.54 24.67
CA LEU A 862 -23.10 -7.16 25.09
C LEU A 862 -24.57 -6.79 25.01
N SER A 863 -25.10 -6.22 26.10
CA SER A 863 -26.38 -5.54 26.08
C SER A 863 -26.24 -4.09 25.61
N PHE A 864 -27.30 -3.51 25.09
CA PHE A 864 -27.28 -2.11 24.68
C PHE A 864 -27.14 -1.18 25.90
N GLU A 865 -27.63 -1.59 27.04
CA GLU A 865 -27.51 -0.89 28.32
C GLU A 865 -26.04 -0.74 28.77
N GLU A 866 -25.20 -1.77 28.57
CA GLU A 866 -23.77 -1.66 28.87
C GLU A 866 -23.09 -0.63 27.94
N ILE A 867 -23.49 -0.57 26.66
CA ILE A 867 -23.00 0.43 25.71
C ILE A 867 -23.44 1.83 26.11
N GLN A 868 -24.68 1.98 26.50
CA GLN A 868 -25.28 3.25 26.96
C GLN A 868 -24.58 3.76 28.23
N ASP A 869 -24.36 2.91 29.21
CA ASP A 869 -23.64 3.26 30.43
C ASP A 869 -22.21 3.69 30.14
N PHE A 870 -21.51 2.99 29.25
CA PHE A 870 -20.16 3.35 28.81
C PHE A 870 -20.15 4.70 28.10
N ALA A 871 -21.07 4.93 27.17
CA ALA A 871 -21.20 6.19 26.44
C ALA A 871 -21.48 7.37 27.38
N HIS A 872 -22.41 7.22 28.37
CA HIS A 872 -22.72 8.26 29.36
C HIS A 872 -21.53 8.56 30.27
N GLN A 873 -20.76 7.54 30.72
CA GLN A 873 -19.53 7.74 31.48
C GLN A 873 -18.46 8.49 30.67
N LEU A 874 -18.37 8.21 29.38
CA LEU A 874 -17.50 8.92 28.46
C LEU A 874 -17.91 10.39 28.31
N ALA A 875 -19.20 10.67 28.10
CA ALA A 875 -19.74 12.03 28.03
C ALA A 875 -19.40 12.87 29.29
N LYS A 876 -19.37 12.23 30.45
CA LYS A 876 -18.99 12.84 31.76
C LYS A 876 -17.46 12.89 31.97
N ARG A 877 -16.63 12.31 31.08
CA ARG A 877 -15.17 12.15 31.21
C ARG A 877 -14.75 11.35 32.47
N GLU A 878 -15.57 10.40 32.91
CA GLU A 878 -15.33 9.59 34.11
C GLU A 878 -14.68 8.21 33.82
N ARG A 879 -14.50 7.85 32.53
CA ARG A 879 -14.12 6.48 32.18
C ARG A 879 -12.78 6.36 31.48
N CYS A 880 -12.52 7.16 30.47
CA CYS A 880 -11.34 7.08 29.63
C CYS A 880 -10.32 8.18 29.92
N GLY A 881 -9.03 7.88 29.71
CA GLY A 881 -8.01 8.90 29.65
C GLY A 881 -8.06 9.64 28.31
N GLU A 882 -7.88 10.95 28.32
CA GLU A 882 -7.98 11.80 27.13
C GLU A 882 -6.65 12.46 26.78
N LEU A 883 -6.26 12.37 25.50
CA LEU A 883 -5.09 13.05 24.96
C LEU A 883 -5.47 13.77 23.65
N VAL A 884 -5.24 15.07 23.61
CA VAL A 884 -5.41 15.90 22.43
C VAL A 884 -4.06 16.22 21.86
N LEU A 885 -3.83 15.76 20.62
CA LEU A 885 -2.69 16.14 19.81
C LEU A 885 -3.14 17.13 18.76
N PHE A 886 -2.37 18.20 18.54
CA PHE A 886 -2.74 19.18 17.53
C PHE A 886 -1.52 19.80 16.85
N SER A 887 -1.74 20.27 15.62
CA SER A 887 -0.83 21.13 14.87
C SER A 887 -1.59 22.39 14.48
N ARG A 888 -0.98 23.55 14.75
CA ARG A 888 -1.66 24.84 14.55
C ARG A 888 -1.81 25.28 13.10
N GLY A 889 -0.93 24.80 12.19
CA GLY A 889 -0.88 25.34 10.84
C GLY A 889 -0.64 26.85 10.85
N LYS A 890 -1.38 27.58 10.04
CA LYS A 890 -1.35 29.06 9.95
C LYS A 890 -2.18 29.78 11.03
N PHE A 891 -2.78 29.06 11.98
CA PHE A 891 -3.74 29.63 12.92
C PHE A 891 -3.10 29.92 14.28
N GLU A 892 -3.55 31.00 14.95
CA GLU A 892 -3.09 31.39 16.28
C GLU A 892 -3.92 30.75 17.41
N SER A 893 -5.22 30.43 17.13
CA SER A 893 -6.12 29.91 18.15
C SER A 893 -5.92 28.42 18.36
N ILE A 894 -5.33 28.06 19.49
CA ILE A 894 -4.98 26.68 19.87
C ILE A 894 -5.73 26.20 21.11
N PRO A 895 -6.00 24.88 21.23
CA PRO A 895 -6.59 24.29 22.42
C PRO A 895 -5.50 24.06 23.47
N THR A 896 -5.46 24.84 24.55
CA THR A 896 -4.49 24.66 25.64
C THR A 896 -5.11 24.89 27.01
N GLN A 897 -4.57 24.18 28.00
CA GLN A 897 -4.74 24.43 29.43
C GLN A 897 -3.38 24.36 30.10
N GLU A 898 -2.87 25.45 30.66
CA GLU A 898 -1.49 25.55 31.16
C GLU A 898 -1.05 24.39 32.08
N LYS A 899 -1.91 23.89 32.95
CA LYS A 899 -1.57 22.81 33.90
C LYS A 899 -1.65 21.38 33.32
N ARG A 900 -2.02 21.23 32.04
CA ARG A 900 -2.24 19.91 31.40
C ARG A 900 -1.57 19.78 30.04
N THR A 901 -0.65 20.68 29.73
CA THR A 901 0.09 20.65 28.47
C THR A 901 1.39 19.87 28.65
N ILE A 902 1.59 18.87 27.79
CA ILE A 902 2.83 18.10 27.73
C ILE A 902 3.84 18.92 26.91
N ASN A 903 4.81 19.53 27.60
CA ASN A 903 5.85 20.35 26.99
C ASN A 903 7.10 19.52 26.62
N SER A 904 7.38 18.47 27.39
CA SER A 904 8.53 17.58 27.21
C SER A 904 8.10 16.12 27.17
N ILE A 905 8.43 15.40 26.11
CA ILE A 905 8.12 13.97 25.97
C ILE A 905 8.90 13.17 27.01
N SER A 906 10.15 13.50 27.24
CA SER A 906 11.02 12.79 28.18
C SER A 906 10.56 12.94 29.63
N GLU A 907 10.11 14.13 30.04
CA GLU A 907 9.52 14.36 31.36
C GLU A 907 8.19 13.64 31.50
N PHE A 908 7.31 13.77 30.52
CA PHE A 908 6.02 13.06 30.52
C PHE A 908 6.22 11.55 30.68
N LYS A 909 7.13 10.93 29.93
CA LYS A 909 7.39 9.48 30.01
C LYS A 909 8.02 9.04 31.34
N LYS A 910 8.69 9.93 32.06
CA LYS A 910 9.25 9.64 33.40
C LYS A 910 8.18 9.70 34.47
N GLU A 911 7.21 10.60 34.34
CA GLU A 911 6.21 10.89 35.38
C GLU A 911 4.93 10.07 35.24
N ILE A 912 4.56 9.68 34.00
CA ILE A 912 3.33 8.95 33.71
C ILE A 912 3.44 7.50 34.23
N PRO A 913 2.42 6.97 34.91
CA PRO A 913 2.38 5.53 35.21
C PRO A 913 2.14 4.71 33.92
N TYR A 914 2.49 3.43 34.00
CA TYR A 914 2.36 2.49 32.89
C TYR A 914 1.45 1.31 33.27
N TYR A 915 0.80 0.75 32.23
CA TYR A 915 0.14 -0.56 32.31
C TYR A 915 1.14 -1.68 32.08
#